data_e02c2dcb5c0ef7b2fe8f3b2589c2dc1e
#
_entry.id   e02c2dcb5c0ef7b2fe8f3b2589c2dc1e
#
_cell.length_a   1.000
_cell.length_b   1.000
_cell.length_c   1.000
_cell.angle_alpha   90.00
_cell.angle_beta   90.00
_cell.angle_gamma   90.00
#
_symmetry.space_group_name_H-M   'P 1'
#
loop_
_entity.id
_entity.type
_entity.pdbx_description
1 polymer ?
#
loop_
_entity_poly.entity_id
_entity_poly.type
_entity_poly.pdbx_seq_one_letter_code
_entity_poly.pdbx_strand_id
1 'polypeptide(L)'
;MSEISRAVLFGKLDTLLFTSLESATAFCKLRGNPYVELVHWLHQLMQQQDGDLQHIIRHFALDEQALTRDIIAALDALPRGASSVSDLSEHIDSAVERAWVYGSLKYGVNRIRGGHLLIGLLKTWNLANVLKGISPQFSKINVDALSESFETLLAASKESQQAAVEAANTGATATAQGTLAQYGQNLTQRAQEGKIDPVVGRDEEIRQMVDILMRRRQNNPLLTGEAGVGKTAVVEGLARRIAAGDVPQPLRNIELWLLDIGMLQAGAGMKGEFEARLQALISEVQSSPTPIVLFIDEIHTLIGAGGQQGTGDAANLLKPALARGQLRTIGATTWAEYKKYIEKDPALTRRFQTVQIHEPDEEKALLMLRSTVSPLEKHHRVLLLDEAVNAAVKLSHRYIPARQLPDKAVALLDTACARVAVSQSAPPPQLEDCLQRIAALDVELEIAQRENRVAIGDAQRIEQLKQARQQQETERDTLSRRWEQERALVDEVIALRAQLQEADDDAQPALRQMLNEKQLALKTLQGEMPLLFAAVDENVVAAVVADWTGIPLGRMVKNEIDAVLSLADTLNQRVIGQRHGLDLIAKRVRTSRARLDDPNKPVGVFMLCGPSGVGKTETALALAEALYGGEQNVITINMSEFQEAHTVSTLKGAPPGYVGYGEGGVLTEAVRRRPYSVVLLDEIEKAHPDVHEIFFQVFDKGWMEDGEGRHIDFRNTIIILTSNVGTELISAMCADPDLMPEPEALSGALRQPLLQVFPPALLGRLLVVPYYPLSDAMLGQIVRLQLARIQRRLQDNHNIVCEIDDSVVEQVVQRCTEVESGGRMVDAILTNTLLPQMSQILLTANRNDEQFTQLRISYAQGEFHCQFAA
;
A
#
# COMPACT_ATOMS: atom_id res chain seq x y z
N MET A 1 -1.62 25.37 -32.09
CA MET A 1 -0.23 24.99 -31.74
C MET A 1 -0.31 24.42 -30.32
N SER A 2 0.08 23.18 -30.12
CA SER A 2 0.10 22.59 -28.77
C SER A 2 1.16 23.33 -27.94
N GLU A 3 0.74 23.92 -26.84
CA GLU A 3 1.65 24.55 -25.89
C GLU A 3 2.65 23.53 -25.37
N ILE A 4 3.92 23.92 -25.27
CA ILE A 4 4.96 23.09 -24.69
C ILE A 4 4.60 22.86 -23.21
N SER A 5 4.52 21.60 -22.80
CA SER A 5 4.21 21.27 -21.39
C SER A 5 5.25 21.90 -20.47
N ARG A 6 4.78 22.60 -19.44
CA ARG A 6 5.61 23.18 -18.35
C ARG A 6 6.63 22.18 -17.80
N ALA A 7 6.21 20.93 -17.54
CA ALA A 7 7.08 19.90 -17.00
C ALA A 7 8.29 19.60 -17.90
N VAL A 8 8.10 19.61 -19.21
CA VAL A 8 9.19 19.39 -20.17
C VAL A 8 10.14 20.60 -20.20
N LEU A 9 9.59 21.81 -20.14
CA LEU A 9 10.36 23.04 -20.21
C LEU A 9 11.21 23.24 -18.91
N PHE A 10 10.61 23.06 -17.76
CA PHE A 10 11.29 23.18 -16.46
C PHE A 10 12.27 22.03 -16.20
N GLY A 11 12.05 20.83 -16.78
CA GLY A 11 13.00 19.73 -16.79
C GLY A 11 14.31 20.04 -17.55
N LYS A 12 14.36 21.16 -18.31
CA LYS A 12 15.57 21.65 -18.98
C LYS A 12 16.44 22.56 -18.12
N LEU A 13 15.98 22.98 -16.96
CA LEU A 13 16.80 23.72 -15.99
C LEU A 13 17.94 22.82 -15.48
N ASP A 14 19.09 23.42 -15.19
CA ASP A 14 20.13 22.72 -14.45
C ASP A 14 19.71 22.53 -12.99
N THR A 15 20.45 21.73 -12.25
CA THR A 15 20.14 21.40 -10.87
C THR A 15 20.10 22.63 -9.96
N LEU A 16 21.01 23.58 -10.17
CA LEU A 16 21.08 24.80 -9.35
C LEU A 16 19.91 25.75 -9.62
N LEU A 17 19.53 25.95 -10.89
CA LEU A 17 18.36 26.75 -11.24
C LEU A 17 17.07 26.10 -10.74
N PHE A 18 16.93 24.77 -10.88
CA PHE A 18 15.76 24.05 -10.42
C PHE A 18 15.58 24.16 -8.91
N THR A 19 16.64 23.89 -8.15
CA THR A 19 16.62 24.02 -6.68
C THR A 19 16.38 25.45 -6.23
N SER A 20 16.90 26.46 -6.96
CA SER A 20 16.63 27.86 -6.65
C SER A 20 15.17 28.25 -6.89
N LEU A 21 14.50 27.64 -7.87
CA LEU A 21 13.09 27.87 -8.15
C LEU A 21 12.19 27.19 -7.09
N GLU A 22 12.55 25.99 -6.65
CA GLU A 22 11.87 25.35 -5.52
C GLU A 22 12.00 26.18 -4.24
N SER A 23 13.20 26.69 -3.96
CA SER A 23 13.45 27.59 -2.83
C SER A 23 12.66 28.89 -2.96
N ALA A 24 12.54 29.46 -4.18
CA ALA A 24 11.72 30.63 -4.44
C ALA A 24 10.23 30.37 -4.20
N THR A 25 9.76 29.15 -4.51
CA THR A 25 8.37 28.75 -4.23
C THR A 25 8.11 28.64 -2.74
N ALA A 26 9.03 28.02 -1.99
CA ALA A 26 8.94 27.93 -0.54
C ALA A 26 9.00 29.33 0.11
N PHE A 27 9.89 30.19 -0.38
CA PHE A 27 10.02 31.58 0.10
C PHE A 27 8.77 32.41 -0.20
N CYS A 28 8.17 32.26 -1.37
CA CYS A 28 6.90 32.90 -1.74
C CYS A 28 5.78 32.50 -0.76
N LYS A 29 5.70 31.21 -0.42
CA LYS A 29 4.73 30.69 0.55
C LYS A 29 4.94 31.30 1.94
N LEU A 30 6.17 31.37 2.42
CA LEU A 30 6.51 31.98 3.72
C LEU A 30 6.15 33.46 3.78
N ARG A 31 6.23 34.18 2.67
CA ARG A 31 5.84 35.60 2.57
C ARG A 31 4.33 35.83 2.42
N GLY A 32 3.57 34.77 2.14
CA GLY A 32 2.13 34.83 1.88
C GLY A 32 1.78 35.54 0.57
N ASN A 33 2.63 35.42 -0.45
CA ASN A 33 2.35 35.93 -1.79
C ASN A 33 1.55 34.91 -2.62
N PRO A 34 0.57 35.33 -3.45
CA PRO A 34 -0.30 34.43 -4.21
C PRO A 34 0.39 33.74 -5.39
N TYR A 35 1.39 34.37 -5.99
CA TYR A 35 2.13 33.85 -7.14
C TYR A 35 3.63 33.91 -6.90
N VAL A 36 4.36 32.93 -7.45
CA VAL A 36 5.82 33.01 -7.50
C VAL A 36 6.21 33.96 -8.64
N GLU A 37 6.74 35.12 -8.30
CA GLU A 37 7.17 36.14 -9.26
C GLU A 37 8.68 36.00 -9.56
N LEU A 38 9.13 36.57 -10.66
CA LEU A 38 10.53 36.58 -11.08
C LEU A 38 11.47 37.12 -9.97
N VAL A 39 11.01 38.09 -9.19
CA VAL A 39 11.78 38.67 -8.09
C VAL A 39 12.06 37.66 -6.97
N HIS A 40 11.15 36.71 -6.70
CA HIS A 40 11.41 35.65 -5.73
C HIS A 40 12.56 34.76 -6.21
N TRP A 41 12.58 34.41 -7.49
CA TRP A 41 13.62 33.58 -8.09
C TRP A 41 14.96 34.30 -8.12
N LEU A 42 14.98 35.56 -8.56
CA LEU A 42 16.20 36.39 -8.53
C LEU A 42 16.79 36.53 -7.11
N HIS A 43 15.94 36.69 -6.09
CA HIS A 43 16.39 36.72 -4.70
C HIS A 43 17.11 35.43 -4.29
N GLN A 44 16.61 34.25 -4.69
CA GLN A 44 17.25 32.97 -4.38
C GLN A 44 18.56 32.79 -5.19
N LEU A 45 18.56 33.21 -6.46
CA LEU A 45 19.76 33.17 -7.30
C LEU A 45 20.88 34.07 -6.77
N MET A 46 20.54 35.21 -6.17
CA MET A 46 21.53 36.11 -5.53
C MET A 46 22.19 35.49 -4.29
N GLN A 47 21.52 34.56 -3.62
CA GLN A 47 22.07 33.86 -2.45
C GLN A 47 23.03 32.71 -2.82
N GLN A 48 23.07 32.30 -4.07
CA GLN A 48 23.97 31.24 -4.52
C GLN A 48 25.40 31.76 -4.62
N GLN A 49 26.31 31.16 -3.86
CA GLN A 49 27.74 31.51 -3.93
C GLN A 49 28.37 30.92 -5.19
N ASP A 50 29.08 31.78 -5.97
CA ASP A 50 29.79 31.45 -7.21
C ASP A 50 28.91 30.92 -8.36
N GLY A 51 27.61 31.29 -8.39
CA GLY A 51 26.71 31.04 -9.53
C GLY A 51 26.99 31.99 -10.71
N ASP A 52 26.42 31.66 -11.89
CA ASP A 52 26.55 32.49 -13.12
C ASP A 52 26.16 33.94 -12.88
N LEU A 53 25.09 34.18 -12.14
CA LEU A 53 24.59 35.52 -11.85
C LEU A 53 25.64 36.36 -11.09
N GLN A 54 26.32 35.77 -10.10
CA GLN A 54 27.34 36.48 -9.35
C GLN A 54 28.58 36.81 -10.22
N HIS A 55 28.99 35.93 -11.10
CA HIS A 55 30.07 36.20 -12.06
C HIS A 55 29.68 37.35 -13.00
N ILE A 56 28.45 37.43 -13.46
CA ILE A 56 27.94 38.52 -14.31
C ILE A 56 27.90 39.83 -13.53
N ILE A 57 27.44 39.85 -12.27
CA ILE A 57 27.42 40.99 -11.39
C ILE A 57 28.81 41.60 -11.25
N ARG A 58 29.79 40.75 -10.97
CA ARG A 58 31.19 41.15 -10.80
C ARG A 58 31.81 41.69 -12.13
N HIS A 59 31.56 41.04 -13.22
CA HIS A 59 32.11 41.42 -14.54
C HIS A 59 31.58 42.76 -15.02
N PHE A 60 30.29 43.00 -14.88
CA PHE A 60 29.66 44.26 -15.31
C PHE A 60 29.67 45.35 -14.21
N ALA A 61 30.39 45.14 -13.10
CA ALA A 61 30.53 46.03 -11.94
C ALA A 61 29.16 46.54 -11.45
N LEU A 62 28.17 45.66 -11.29
CA LEU A 62 26.90 46.02 -10.67
C LEU A 62 27.10 46.21 -9.16
N ASP A 63 26.41 47.21 -8.61
CA ASP A 63 26.38 47.40 -7.17
C ASP A 63 25.51 46.36 -6.50
N GLU A 64 26.14 45.35 -5.88
CA GLU A 64 25.47 44.21 -5.25
C GLU A 64 24.58 44.65 -4.06
N GLN A 65 25.00 45.68 -3.31
CA GLN A 65 24.22 46.19 -2.19
C GLN A 65 22.98 46.94 -2.68
N ALA A 66 23.10 47.70 -3.76
CA ALA A 66 21.97 48.40 -4.38
C ALA A 66 21.01 47.37 -5.00
N LEU A 67 21.53 46.36 -5.68
CA LEU A 67 20.73 45.30 -6.30
C LEU A 67 19.93 44.51 -5.25
N THR A 68 20.57 44.13 -4.15
CA THR A 68 19.90 43.44 -3.03
C THR A 68 18.81 44.30 -2.41
N ARG A 69 19.04 45.57 -2.20
CA ARG A 69 18.07 46.51 -1.65
C ARG A 69 16.87 46.69 -2.59
N ASP A 70 17.12 46.81 -3.90
CA ASP A 70 16.08 46.97 -4.91
C ASP A 70 15.21 45.71 -5.00
N ILE A 71 15.82 44.51 -4.95
CA ILE A 71 15.11 43.21 -4.94
C ILE A 71 14.22 43.12 -3.69
N ILE A 72 14.73 43.48 -2.50
CA ILE A 72 13.94 43.48 -1.26
C ILE A 72 12.78 44.45 -1.36
N ALA A 73 13.00 45.65 -1.86
CA ALA A 73 11.93 46.66 -2.07
C ALA A 73 10.86 46.14 -3.06
N ALA A 74 11.26 45.49 -4.13
CA ALA A 74 10.34 44.90 -5.10
C ALA A 74 9.54 43.73 -4.48
N LEU A 75 10.17 42.92 -3.64
CA LEU A 75 9.51 41.86 -2.87
C LEU A 75 8.48 42.44 -1.89
N ASP A 76 8.79 43.55 -1.23
CA ASP A 76 7.90 44.19 -0.26
C ASP A 76 6.68 44.87 -0.92
N ALA A 77 6.79 45.23 -2.18
CA ALA A 77 5.70 45.79 -2.98
C ALA A 77 4.67 44.74 -3.45
N LEU A 78 4.99 43.42 -3.35
CA LEU A 78 4.08 42.36 -3.78
C LEU A 78 2.89 42.18 -2.81
N PRO A 79 1.71 41.83 -3.33
CA PRO A 79 0.53 41.51 -2.51
C PRO A 79 0.81 40.41 -1.51
N ARG A 80 0.36 40.57 -0.26
CA ARG A 80 0.51 39.58 0.83
C ARG A 80 -0.86 39.14 1.36
N GLY A 81 -0.91 38.02 2.05
CA GLY A 81 -2.13 37.50 2.69
C GLY A 81 -2.75 36.27 2.03
N ALA A 82 -2.07 35.67 1.07
CA ALA A 82 -2.49 34.40 0.51
C ALA A 82 -2.10 33.23 1.43
N SER A 83 -3.04 32.31 1.67
CA SER A 83 -2.83 31.10 2.47
C SER A 83 -2.09 29.98 1.70
N SER A 84 -2.06 30.06 0.38
CA SER A 84 -1.35 29.13 -0.50
C SER A 84 -0.82 29.85 -1.74
N VAL A 85 0.26 29.29 -2.31
CA VAL A 85 0.76 29.74 -3.62
C VAL A 85 -0.15 29.15 -4.69
N SER A 86 -0.70 30.01 -5.55
CA SER A 86 -1.65 29.58 -6.60
C SER A 86 -0.94 29.00 -7.82
N ASP A 87 0.13 29.64 -8.32
CA ASP A 87 0.93 29.20 -9.47
C ASP A 87 2.23 30.02 -9.60
N LEU A 88 3.05 29.67 -10.60
CA LEU A 88 4.15 30.50 -11.09
C LEU A 88 3.60 31.65 -11.96
N SER A 89 4.28 32.80 -11.93
CA SER A 89 3.88 33.91 -12.81
C SER A 89 4.23 33.64 -14.26
N GLU A 90 3.48 34.20 -15.18
CA GLU A 90 3.70 34.09 -16.63
C GLU A 90 5.09 34.60 -17.06
N HIS A 91 5.69 35.50 -16.27
CA HIS A 91 7.05 35.97 -16.47
C HIS A 91 8.09 34.88 -16.24
N ILE A 92 7.89 33.95 -15.30
CA ILE A 92 8.80 32.81 -15.07
C ILE A 92 8.71 31.83 -16.24
N ASP A 93 7.49 31.47 -16.65
CA ASP A 93 7.28 30.58 -17.80
C ASP A 93 7.95 31.14 -19.06
N SER A 94 7.69 32.38 -19.38
CA SER A 94 8.30 33.09 -20.53
C SER A 94 9.82 33.19 -20.40
N ALA A 95 10.36 33.40 -19.19
CA ALA A 95 11.80 33.48 -18.95
C ALA A 95 12.48 32.14 -19.25
N VAL A 96 11.93 31.03 -18.77
CA VAL A 96 12.47 29.68 -19.01
C VAL A 96 12.36 29.33 -20.49
N GLU A 97 11.24 29.61 -21.14
CA GLU A 97 11.08 29.36 -22.60
C GLU A 97 12.14 30.12 -23.40
N ARG A 98 12.33 31.41 -23.13
CA ARG A 98 13.32 32.23 -23.84
C ARG A 98 14.74 31.80 -23.55
N ALA A 99 15.04 31.47 -22.31
CA ALA A 99 16.35 30.92 -21.95
C ALA A 99 16.65 29.62 -22.70
N TRP A 100 15.65 28.76 -22.86
CA TRP A 100 15.77 27.52 -23.63
C TRP A 100 16.00 27.81 -25.11
N VAL A 101 15.25 28.70 -25.71
CA VAL A 101 15.41 29.08 -27.13
C VAL A 101 16.84 29.59 -27.40
N TYR A 102 17.33 30.53 -26.56
CA TYR A 102 18.71 31.03 -26.74
C TYR A 102 19.78 29.98 -26.41
N GLY A 103 19.58 29.20 -25.31
CA GLY A 103 20.52 28.16 -24.91
C GLY A 103 20.66 27.05 -25.95
N SER A 104 19.55 26.55 -26.48
CA SER A 104 19.55 25.46 -27.44
C SER A 104 20.01 25.89 -28.84
N LEU A 105 19.50 27.02 -29.34
CA LEU A 105 19.74 27.46 -30.72
C LEU A 105 21.12 28.16 -30.91
N LYS A 106 21.58 28.93 -29.92
CA LYS A 106 22.82 29.67 -30.01
C LYS A 106 24.01 28.92 -29.44
N TYR A 107 23.83 28.25 -28.34
CA TYR A 107 24.90 27.58 -27.58
C TYR A 107 24.88 26.05 -27.68
N GLY A 108 23.81 25.46 -28.26
CA GLY A 108 23.69 24.01 -28.46
C GLY A 108 23.60 23.21 -27.16
N VAL A 109 23.18 23.84 -26.06
CA VAL A 109 23.12 23.19 -24.74
C VAL A 109 21.84 22.42 -24.53
N ASN A 110 21.93 21.37 -23.76
CA ASN A 110 20.77 20.52 -23.38
C ASN A 110 20.11 20.94 -22.08
N ARG A 111 20.74 21.84 -21.32
CA ARG A 111 20.20 22.38 -20.05
C ARG A 111 20.43 23.88 -19.95
N ILE A 112 19.50 24.56 -19.28
CA ILE A 112 19.52 26.01 -19.06
C ILE A 112 20.29 26.29 -17.77
N ARG A 113 21.29 27.19 -17.84
CA ARG A 113 22.04 27.73 -16.70
C ARG A 113 21.60 29.17 -16.39
N GLY A 114 22.01 29.70 -15.24
CA GLY A 114 21.70 31.07 -14.81
C GLY A 114 22.08 32.15 -15.84
N GLY A 115 23.18 31.95 -16.53
CA GLY A 115 23.59 32.85 -17.62
C GLY A 115 22.67 32.83 -18.82
N HIS A 116 22.16 31.67 -19.24
CA HIS A 116 21.15 31.56 -20.30
C HIS A 116 19.82 32.22 -19.91
N LEU A 117 19.41 32.02 -18.63
CA LEU A 117 18.22 32.65 -18.08
C LEU A 117 18.33 34.18 -18.19
N LEU A 118 19.46 34.76 -17.79
CA LEU A 118 19.65 36.20 -17.83
C LEU A 118 19.69 36.76 -19.27
N ILE A 119 20.30 36.03 -20.22
CA ILE A 119 20.26 36.41 -21.65
C ILE A 119 18.82 36.39 -22.17
N GLY A 120 18.07 35.34 -21.85
CA GLY A 120 16.65 35.21 -22.23
C GLY A 120 15.80 36.38 -21.69
N LEU A 121 16.02 36.75 -20.43
CA LEU A 121 15.36 37.88 -19.80
C LEU A 121 15.72 39.22 -20.49
N LEU A 122 16.99 39.48 -20.72
CA LEU A 122 17.46 40.76 -21.25
C LEU A 122 17.17 40.95 -22.75
N LYS A 123 17.19 39.89 -23.57
CA LYS A 123 16.88 39.94 -25.00
C LYS A 123 15.38 39.96 -25.31
N THR A 124 14.51 39.69 -24.35
CA THR A 124 13.07 39.76 -24.56
C THR A 124 12.52 41.06 -23.98
N TRP A 125 11.98 41.95 -24.83
CA TRP A 125 11.60 43.31 -24.46
C TRP A 125 10.70 43.42 -23.22
N ASN A 126 9.66 42.59 -23.12
CA ASN A 126 8.75 42.57 -21.98
C ASN A 126 9.49 42.15 -20.68
N LEU A 127 10.28 41.09 -20.73
CA LEU A 127 11.01 40.57 -19.56
C LEU A 127 12.15 41.51 -19.15
N ALA A 128 12.81 42.15 -20.12
CA ALA A 128 13.85 43.17 -19.85
C ALA A 128 13.27 44.39 -19.10
N ASN A 129 12.03 44.79 -19.42
CA ASN A 129 11.37 45.86 -18.71
C ASN A 129 11.00 45.45 -17.29
N VAL A 130 10.51 44.22 -17.07
CA VAL A 130 10.24 43.69 -15.71
C VAL A 130 11.53 43.62 -14.91
N LEU A 131 12.62 43.13 -15.50
CA LEU A 131 13.91 43.01 -14.83
C LEU A 131 14.51 44.38 -14.45
N LYS A 132 14.43 45.36 -15.35
CA LYS A 132 14.83 46.75 -15.10
C LYS A 132 13.93 47.48 -14.08
N GLY A 133 12.65 47.09 -14.04
CA GLY A 133 11.68 47.56 -13.03
C GLY A 133 12.02 47.04 -11.62
N ILE A 134 12.58 45.84 -11.49
CA ILE A 134 13.07 45.27 -10.24
C ILE A 134 14.31 46.04 -9.77
N SER A 135 15.33 46.22 -10.64
CA SER A 135 16.48 47.02 -10.36
C SER A 135 17.06 47.70 -11.60
N PRO A 136 17.31 49.02 -11.58
CA PRO A 136 18.00 49.72 -12.66
C PRO A 136 19.43 49.23 -12.94
N GLN A 137 20.05 48.51 -12.00
CA GLN A 137 21.40 47.97 -12.14
C GLN A 137 21.50 47.04 -13.33
N PHE A 138 20.46 46.28 -13.64
CA PHE A 138 20.44 45.37 -14.81
C PHE A 138 20.57 46.08 -16.17
N SER A 139 20.35 47.40 -16.19
CA SER A 139 20.59 48.18 -17.41
C SER A 139 22.07 48.39 -17.76
N LYS A 140 22.99 48.12 -16.83
CA LYS A 140 24.45 48.20 -17.04
C LYS A 140 24.98 46.96 -17.80
N ILE A 141 24.19 45.88 -17.86
CA ILE A 141 24.62 44.65 -18.55
C ILE A 141 24.48 44.85 -20.05
N ASN A 142 25.62 44.82 -20.73
CA ASN A 142 25.62 44.77 -22.18
C ASN A 142 25.35 43.34 -22.61
N VAL A 143 24.15 43.05 -23.10
CA VAL A 143 23.67 41.70 -23.46
C VAL A 143 24.45 41.09 -24.62
N ASP A 144 24.92 41.93 -25.56
CA ASP A 144 25.67 41.42 -26.70
C ASP A 144 27.09 41.02 -26.29
N ALA A 145 27.75 41.83 -25.45
CA ALA A 145 29.02 41.46 -24.83
C ALA A 145 28.94 40.22 -23.97
N LEU A 146 27.87 40.10 -23.14
CA LEU A 146 27.60 38.89 -22.35
C LEU A 146 27.40 37.67 -23.25
N SER A 147 26.69 37.85 -24.36
CA SER A 147 26.35 36.76 -25.28
C SER A 147 27.54 36.31 -26.13
N GLU A 148 28.54 37.18 -26.41
CA GLU A 148 29.77 36.86 -27.16
C GLU A 148 30.84 36.23 -26.26
N SER A 149 30.97 36.71 -25.03
CA SER A 149 31.98 36.22 -24.08
C SER A 149 31.44 35.19 -23.08
N PHE A 150 30.31 34.59 -23.34
CA PHE A 150 29.56 33.74 -22.41
C PHE A 150 30.41 32.62 -21.80
N GLU A 151 31.08 31.83 -22.63
CA GLU A 151 31.85 30.68 -22.15
C GLU A 151 33.09 31.10 -21.37
N THR A 152 33.79 32.16 -21.82
CA THR A 152 35.02 32.65 -21.14
C THR A 152 34.70 33.33 -19.83
N LEU A 153 33.61 34.07 -19.76
CA LEU A 153 33.17 34.83 -18.57
C LEU A 153 32.67 33.94 -17.47
N LEU A 154 31.95 32.86 -17.85
CA LEU A 154 31.29 31.95 -16.90
C LEU A 154 32.02 30.62 -16.73
N ALA A 155 33.24 30.48 -17.27
CA ALA A 155 34.03 29.24 -17.18
C ALA A 155 34.33 28.80 -15.74
N ALA A 156 34.49 29.76 -14.82
CA ALA A 156 34.81 29.53 -13.40
C ALA A 156 33.58 29.35 -12.50
N SER A 157 32.36 29.49 -13.03
CA SER A 157 31.13 29.36 -12.22
C SER A 157 30.88 27.91 -11.80
N LYS A 158 30.20 27.74 -10.67
CA LYS A 158 29.74 26.40 -10.21
C LYS A 158 28.81 25.70 -11.22
N GLU A 159 27.97 26.46 -11.88
CA GLU A 159 27.06 25.95 -12.92
C GLU A 159 27.88 25.45 -14.13
N SER A 160 28.98 26.13 -14.50
CA SER A 160 29.88 25.69 -15.54
C SER A 160 30.67 24.44 -15.13
N GLN A 161 31.15 24.39 -13.89
CA GLN A 161 31.87 23.23 -13.38
C GLN A 161 30.95 22.01 -13.26
N GLN A 162 29.72 22.17 -12.83
CA GLN A 162 28.71 21.08 -12.82
C GLN A 162 28.35 20.64 -14.24
N ALA A 163 28.13 21.57 -15.15
CA ALA A 163 27.91 21.24 -16.57
C ALA A 163 29.12 20.55 -17.19
N ALA A 164 30.35 20.93 -16.79
CA ALA A 164 31.58 20.26 -17.25
C ALA A 164 31.75 18.86 -16.60
N VAL A 165 31.33 18.66 -15.32
CA VAL A 165 31.33 17.35 -14.67
C VAL A 165 30.20 16.48 -15.25
N GLU A 166 29.03 17.03 -15.50
CA GLU A 166 27.95 16.33 -16.22
C GLU A 166 28.34 16.04 -17.68
N ALA A 167 29.02 16.97 -18.35
CA ALA A 167 29.60 16.77 -19.68
C ALA A 167 30.83 15.86 -19.65
N ALA A 168 31.62 15.84 -18.59
CA ALA A 168 32.73 14.88 -18.44
C ALA A 168 32.20 13.48 -18.06
N ASN A 169 31.13 13.40 -17.29
CA ASN A 169 30.39 12.14 -17.10
C ASN A 169 29.56 11.72 -18.32
N THR A 170 29.15 12.69 -19.17
CA THR A 170 28.57 12.44 -20.49
C THR A 170 29.58 12.49 -21.62
N GLY A 171 30.69 13.21 -21.51
CA GLY A 171 31.68 13.50 -22.57
C GLY A 171 32.90 12.56 -22.60
N ALA A 172 33.07 11.65 -21.64
CA ALA A 172 34.02 10.53 -21.82
C ALA A 172 33.42 9.38 -22.65
N THR A 173 32.17 9.52 -23.09
CA THR A 173 31.48 8.52 -23.93
C THR A 173 30.67 9.10 -25.09
N ALA A 174 30.81 10.39 -25.43
CA ALA A 174 30.03 11.03 -26.50
C ALA A 174 30.64 10.86 -27.93
N THR A 175 31.55 9.93 -28.07
CA THR A 175 31.99 9.43 -29.38
C THR A 175 31.86 7.91 -29.40
N ALA A 176 30.66 7.39 -29.29
CA ALA A 176 30.15 6.05 -29.63
C ALA A 176 29.18 5.45 -28.55
N GLN A 177 28.39 6.22 -27.89
CA GLN A 177 27.24 5.59 -27.20
C GLN A 177 26.08 5.49 -28.16
N GLY A 178 25.80 4.27 -28.62
CA GLY A 178 24.71 3.95 -29.51
C GLY A 178 23.35 4.24 -28.88
N THR A 179 22.32 4.27 -29.68
CA THR A 179 20.93 4.43 -29.29
C THR A 179 20.52 3.47 -28.14
N LEU A 180 21.13 2.29 -28.12
CA LEU A 180 20.88 1.27 -27.10
C LEU A 180 21.34 1.72 -25.69
N ALA A 181 22.49 2.37 -25.59
CA ALA A 181 23.00 2.87 -24.32
C ALA A 181 22.21 4.10 -23.80
N GLN A 182 21.54 4.82 -24.70
CA GLN A 182 20.68 5.95 -24.34
C GLN A 182 19.33 5.51 -23.76
N TYR A 183 18.74 4.42 -24.26
CA TYR A 183 17.41 3.95 -23.88
C TYR A 183 17.40 2.60 -23.18
N GLY A 184 18.56 2.03 -22.89
CA GLY A 184 18.68 0.72 -22.26
C GLY A 184 19.77 0.65 -21.20
N GLN A 185 19.74 -0.44 -20.45
CA GLN A 185 20.70 -0.74 -19.40
C GLN A 185 21.27 -2.13 -19.60
N ASN A 186 22.62 -2.23 -19.66
CA ASN A 186 23.29 -3.52 -19.79
C ASN A 186 23.28 -4.29 -18.48
N LEU A 187 22.40 -5.30 -18.38
CA LEU A 187 22.27 -6.15 -17.19
C LEU A 187 23.48 -7.07 -17.02
N THR A 188 24.08 -7.55 -18.09
CA THR A 188 25.28 -8.42 -18.02
C THR A 188 26.47 -7.67 -17.45
N GLN A 189 26.68 -6.41 -17.86
CA GLN A 189 27.70 -5.56 -17.29
C GLN A 189 27.45 -5.26 -15.80
N ARG A 190 26.22 -4.93 -15.43
CA ARG A 190 25.84 -4.70 -14.03
C ARG A 190 26.07 -5.95 -13.17
N ALA A 191 25.81 -7.13 -13.72
CA ALA A 191 26.09 -8.39 -13.04
C ALA A 191 27.59 -8.61 -12.82
N GLN A 192 28.44 -8.27 -13.81
CA GLN A 192 29.89 -8.33 -13.68
C GLN A 192 30.43 -7.34 -12.65
N GLU A 193 29.81 -6.15 -12.57
CA GLU A 193 30.14 -5.12 -11.57
C GLU A 193 29.62 -5.45 -10.15
N GLY A 194 28.91 -6.56 -9.97
CA GLY A 194 28.31 -6.96 -8.68
C GLY A 194 27.14 -6.08 -8.22
N LYS A 195 26.51 -5.34 -9.14
CA LYS A 195 25.39 -4.42 -8.86
C LYS A 195 24.00 -5.08 -8.94
N ILE A 196 23.95 -6.38 -9.19
CA ILE A 196 22.70 -7.16 -9.21
C ILE A 196 22.70 -8.09 -8.01
N ASP A 197 21.63 -8.04 -7.23
CA ASP A 197 21.47 -8.88 -6.06
C ASP A 197 21.38 -10.37 -6.39
N PRO A 198 21.74 -11.27 -5.46
CA PRO A 198 21.59 -12.70 -5.64
C PRO A 198 20.12 -13.08 -5.85
N VAL A 199 19.81 -13.77 -6.92
CA VAL A 199 18.50 -14.32 -7.21
C VAL A 199 18.47 -15.78 -6.79
N VAL A 200 17.63 -16.10 -5.81
CA VAL A 200 17.51 -17.43 -5.21
C VAL A 200 16.07 -17.94 -5.45
N GLY A 201 15.91 -19.26 -5.62
CA GLY A 201 14.59 -19.90 -5.71
C GLY A 201 13.87 -19.74 -7.05
N ARG A 202 14.57 -19.28 -8.10
CA ARG A 202 14.06 -19.14 -9.48
C ARG A 202 14.87 -19.94 -10.50
N ASP A 203 15.58 -20.94 -10.04
CA ASP A 203 16.49 -21.74 -10.88
C ASP A 203 15.78 -22.51 -11.98
N GLU A 204 14.57 -22.94 -11.75
CA GLU A 204 13.77 -23.69 -12.73
C GLU A 204 13.33 -22.77 -13.86
N GLU A 205 12.79 -21.60 -13.54
CA GLU A 205 12.36 -20.61 -14.51
C GLU A 205 13.54 -20.07 -15.34
N ILE A 206 14.71 -19.86 -14.71
CA ILE A 206 15.94 -19.46 -15.43
C ILE A 206 16.38 -20.56 -16.39
N ARG A 207 16.34 -21.84 -15.98
CA ARG A 207 16.65 -22.98 -16.87
C ARG A 207 15.68 -23.06 -18.05
N GLN A 208 14.37 -22.89 -17.81
CA GLN A 208 13.38 -22.84 -18.88
C GLN A 208 13.66 -21.70 -19.87
N MET A 209 14.05 -20.50 -19.40
CA MET A 209 14.46 -19.40 -20.28
C MET A 209 15.70 -19.76 -21.12
N VAL A 210 16.72 -20.38 -20.51
CA VAL A 210 17.92 -20.85 -21.22
C VAL A 210 17.55 -21.84 -22.30
N ASP A 211 16.69 -22.83 -21.99
CA ASP A 211 16.23 -23.82 -22.94
C ASP A 211 15.47 -23.20 -24.12
N ILE A 212 14.62 -22.19 -23.84
CA ILE A 212 13.89 -21.46 -24.89
C ILE A 212 14.87 -20.66 -25.77
N LEU A 213 15.82 -19.94 -25.19
CA LEU A 213 16.80 -19.16 -25.92
C LEU A 213 17.69 -20.04 -26.81
N MET A 214 17.88 -21.31 -26.48
CA MET A 214 18.67 -22.28 -27.27
C MET A 214 17.87 -22.87 -28.44
N ARG A 215 16.56 -22.70 -28.52
CA ARG A 215 15.71 -23.25 -29.58
C ARG A 215 15.99 -22.55 -30.92
N ARG A 216 15.75 -23.30 -32.00
CA ARG A 216 15.82 -22.76 -33.37
C ARG A 216 14.60 -21.91 -33.73
N ARG A 217 13.44 -22.21 -33.15
CA ARG A 217 12.15 -21.52 -33.36
C ARG A 217 11.50 -21.30 -32.01
N GLN A 218 10.63 -20.27 -31.90
CA GLN A 218 10.03 -19.88 -30.62
C GLN A 218 11.12 -19.70 -29.54
N ASN A 219 12.15 -18.95 -29.89
CA ASN A 219 13.33 -18.75 -29.07
C ASN A 219 13.31 -17.46 -28.25
N ASN A 220 12.14 -16.82 -28.14
CA ASN A 220 11.93 -15.65 -27.30
C ASN A 220 11.10 -16.04 -26.06
N PRO A 221 11.67 -16.08 -24.85
CA PRO A 221 10.90 -16.30 -23.64
C PRO A 221 9.95 -15.13 -23.38
N LEU A 222 8.72 -15.45 -22.95
CA LEU A 222 7.75 -14.48 -22.46
C LEU A 222 7.38 -14.82 -21.04
N LEU A 223 7.85 -14.03 -20.10
CA LEU A 223 7.54 -14.20 -18.69
C LEU A 223 6.12 -13.70 -18.41
N THR A 224 5.26 -14.57 -17.97
CA THR A 224 3.87 -14.25 -17.63
C THR A 224 3.63 -14.49 -16.14
N GLY A 225 3.05 -13.53 -15.47
CA GLY A 225 2.77 -13.62 -14.03
C GLY A 225 2.25 -12.29 -13.48
N GLU A 226 1.64 -12.33 -12.32
CA GLU A 226 1.12 -11.14 -11.67
C GLU A 226 2.23 -10.12 -11.35
N ALA A 227 1.85 -8.86 -11.09
CA ALA A 227 2.80 -7.83 -10.66
C ALA A 227 3.41 -8.21 -9.30
N GLY A 228 4.72 -8.02 -9.12
CA GLY A 228 5.41 -8.30 -7.86
C GLY A 228 5.88 -9.75 -7.65
N VAL A 229 5.61 -10.70 -8.57
CA VAL A 229 6.12 -12.09 -8.47
C VAL A 229 7.62 -12.24 -8.76
N GLY A 230 8.29 -11.17 -9.21
CA GLY A 230 9.73 -11.17 -9.48
C GLY A 230 10.12 -11.55 -10.91
N LYS A 231 9.31 -11.19 -11.92
CA LYS A 231 9.65 -11.44 -13.34
C LYS A 231 11.00 -10.83 -13.73
N THR A 232 11.24 -9.60 -13.36
CA THR A 232 12.50 -8.88 -13.62
C THR A 232 13.69 -9.54 -12.92
N ALA A 233 13.51 -10.01 -11.68
CA ALA A 233 14.55 -10.74 -10.93
C ALA A 233 14.98 -12.04 -11.62
N VAL A 234 14.04 -12.76 -12.26
CA VAL A 234 14.39 -13.99 -13.05
C VAL A 234 15.33 -13.64 -14.20
N VAL A 235 15.14 -12.51 -14.88
CA VAL A 235 16.00 -12.04 -15.97
C VAL A 235 17.35 -11.56 -15.42
N GLU A 236 17.36 -10.88 -14.29
CA GLU A 236 18.59 -10.49 -13.58
C GLU A 236 19.41 -11.71 -13.14
N GLY A 237 18.72 -12.77 -12.67
CA GLY A 237 19.35 -14.07 -12.38
C GLY A 237 20.00 -14.71 -13.60
N LEU A 238 19.36 -14.62 -14.78
CA LEU A 238 19.96 -15.04 -16.03
C LEU A 238 21.19 -14.22 -16.38
N ALA A 239 21.13 -12.88 -16.22
CA ALA A 239 22.28 -12.00 -16.46
C ALA A 239 23.48 -12.37 -15.57
N ARG A 240 23.26 -12.72 -14.30
CA ARG A 240 24.30 -13.20 -13.39
C ARG A 240 24.91 -14.52 -13.83
N ARG A 241 24.09 -15.50 -14.28
CA ARG A 241 24.61 -16.75 -14.81
C ARG A 241 25.43 -16.57 -16.09
N ILE A 242 25.01 -15.64 -16.97
CA ILE A 242 25.78 -15.28 -18.17
C ILE A 242 27.14 -14.66 -17.77
N ALA A 243 27.13 -13.70 -16.82
CA ALA A 243 28.34 -13.05 -16.33
C ALA A 243 29.30 -14.03 -15.63
N ALA A 244 28.78 -15.03 -14.92
CA ALA A 244 29.56 -16.09 -14.27
C ALA A 244 30.01 -17.20 -15.25
N GLY A 245 29.51 -17.18 -16.50
CA GLY A 245 29.80 -18.24 -17.49
C GLY A 245 29.03 -19.55 -17.24
N ASP A 246 28.07 -19.58 -16.32
CA ASP A 246 27.24 -20.73 -15.95
C ASP A 246 26.01 -20.87 -16.89
N VAL A 247 26.29 -20.83 -18.18
CA VAL A 247 25.31 -20.99 -19.26
C VAL A 247 25.94 -21.80 -20.41
N PRO A 248 25.13 -22.39 -21.29
CA PRO A 248 25.62 -23.07 -22.49
C PRO A 248 26.50 -22.15 -23.36
N GLN A 249 27.46 -22.76 -24.06
CA GLN A 249 28.49 -22.02 -24.84
C GLN A 249 27.91 -20.94 -25.78
N PRO A 250 26.78 -21.12 -26.49
CA PRO A 250 26.21 -20.07 -27.34
C PRO A 250 25.67 -18.84 -26.59
N LEU A 251 25.45 -18.94 -25.26
CA LEU A 251 24.95 -17.86 -24.44
C LEU A 251 26.04 -17.16 -23.60
N ARG A 252 27.28 -17.67 -23.60
CA ARG A 252 28.35 -17.10 -22.74
C ARG A 252 28.81 -15.71 -23.16
N ASN A 253 28.71 -15.39 -24.46
CA ASN A 253 29.22 -14.13 -25.01
C ASN A 253 28.09 -13.21 -25.46
N ILE A 254 26.91 -13.33 -24.90
CA ILE A 254 25.80 -12.45 -25.19
C ILE A 254 25.72 -11.31 -24.17
N GLU A 255 25.24 -10.18 -24.62
CA GLU A 255 24.87 -9.08 -23.75
C GLU A 255 23.34 -9.07 -23.56
N LEU A 256 22.90 -8.95 -22.31
CA LEU A 256 21.49 -8.83 -21.95
C LEU A 256 21.20 -7.37 -21.59
N TRP A 257 20.32 -6.73 -22.34
CA TRP A 257 19.97 -5.33 -22.17
C TRP A 257 18.52 -5.16 -21.78
N LEU A 258 18.24 -4.44 -20.69
CA LEU A 258 16.92 -3.98 -20.32
C LEU A 258 16.59 -2.73 -21.14
N LEU A 259 15.48 -2.76 -21.88
CA LEU A 259 15.00 -1.62 -22.64
C LEU A 259 13.98 -0.83 -21.82
N ASP A 260 14.24 0.47 -21.62
CA ASP A 260 13.31 1.39 -20.98
C ASP A 260 12.37 2.01 -22.03
N ILE A 261 11.14 1.50 -22.06
CA ILE A 261 10.09 1.98 -22.98
C ILE A 261 9.67 3.40 -22.62
N GLY A 262 9.64 3.75 -21.36
CA GLY A 262 9.28 5.07 -20.88
C GLY A 262 10.25 6.13 -21.40
N MET A 263 11.54 5.88 -21.31
CA MET A 263 12.57 6.77 -21.90
C MET A 263 12.49 6.84 -23.42
N LEU A 264 12.16 5.75 -24.08
CA LEU A 264 12.01 5.69 -25.53
C LEU A 264 10.82 6.53 -26.04
N GLN A 265 9.73 6.57 -25.25
CA GLN A 265 8.52 7.35 -25.50
C GLN A 265 8.64 8.81 -25.03
N ALA A 266 9.44 9.08 -24.01
CA ALA A 266 9.61 10.41 -23.46
C ALA A 266 10.18 11.38 -24.50
N GLY A 267 9.49 12.51 -24.71
CA GLY A 267 9.88 13.54 -25.67
C GLY A 267 9.61 13.22 -27.13
N ALA A 268 9.03 12.06 -27.47
CA ALA A 268 8.59 11.75 -28.84
C ALA A 268 7.23 12.46 -29.13
N GLY A 269 7.25 13.80 -29.16
CA GLY A 269 6.04 14.61 -29.38
C GLY A 269 5.57 14.66 -30.84
N MET A 270 6.41 14.26 -31.77
CA MET A 270 6.06 14.22 -33.20
C MET A 270 5.77 12.78 -33.64
N LYS A 271 4.73 12.61 -34.45
CA LYS A 271 4.39 11.35 -35.09
C LYS A 271 5.60 10.84 -35.90
N GLY A 272 6.09 9.63 -35.60
CA GLY A 272 7.22 9.02 -36.26
C GLY A 272 8.57 9.10 -35.52
N GLU A 273 8.71 9.94 -34.50
CA GLU A 273 9.98 10.05 -33.76
C GLU A 273 10.26 8.82 -32.89
N PHE A 274 9.23 8.29 -32.24
CA PHE A 274 9.31 7.03 -31.49
C PHE A 274 9.67 5.85 -32.41
N GLU A 275 9.05 5.77 -33.60
CA GLU A 275 9.34 4.74 -34.59
C GLU A 275 10.76 4.84 -35.12
N ALA A 276 11.26 6.05 -35.36
CA ALA A 276 12.63 6.26 -35.81
C ALA A 276 13.65 5.84 -34.75
N ARG A 277 13.40 6.14 -33.46
CA ARG A 277 14.24 5.70 -32.33
C ARG A 277 14.25 4.18 -32.22
N LEU A 278 13.07 3.55 -32.27
CA LEU A 278 12.95 2.10 -32.22
C LEU A 278 13.63 1.42 -33.38
N GLN A 279 13.51 1.96 -34.58
CA GLN A 279 14.17 1.43 -35.79
C GLN A 279 15.69 1.59 -35.70
N ALA A 280 16.20 2.71 -35.20
CA ALA A 280 17.63 2.91 -34.95
C ALA A 280 18.18 1.91 -33.94
N LEU A 281 17.45 1.67 -32.85
CA LEU A 281 17.77 0.68 -31.82
C LEU A 281 17.81 -0.74 -32.40
N ILE A 282 16.80 -1.13 -33.17
CA ILE A 282 16.75 -2.45 -33.84
C ILE A 282 17.97 -2.60 -34.78
N SER A 283 18.31 -1.58 -35.56
CA SER A 283 19.46 -1.59 -36.48
C SER A 283 20.77 -1.73 -35.73
N GLU A 284 20.93 -1.05 -34.60
CA GLU A 284 22.10 -1.13 -33.73
C GLU A 284 22.27 -2.54 -33.14
N VAL A 285 21.18 -3.13 -32.59
CA VAL A 285 21.18 -4.50 -32.04
C VAL A 285 21.58 -5.51 -33.12
N GLN A 286 21.10 -5.34 -34.35
CA GLN A 286 21.42 -6.21 -35.48
C GLN A 286 22.84 -6.08 -35.99
N SER A 287 23.46 -4.89 -35.91
CA SER A 287 24.83 -4.60 -36.36
C SER A 287 25.86 -4.82 -35.26
N SER A 288 25.47 -5.14 -34.05
CA SER A 288 26.41 -5.35 -32.94
C SER A 288 27.31 -6.55 -33.17
N PRO A 289 28.62 -6.42 -32.91
CA PRO A 289 29.61 -7.52 -33.02
C PRO A 289 29.36 -8.59 -31.94
N THR A 290 28.82 -8.22 -30.81
CA THR A 290 28.38 -9.14 -29.72
C THR A 290 26.87 -9.41 -29.85
N PRO A 291 26.42 -10.68 -29.80
CA PRO A 291 25.01 -10.97 -29.82
C PRO A 291 24.27 -10.34 -28.64
N ILE A 292 23.23 -9.59 -28.93
CA ILE A 292 22.41 -8.89 -27.92
C ILE A 292 21.08 -9.58 -27.75
N VAL A 293 20.63 -9.73 -26.49
CA VAL A 293 19.28 -10.10 -26.12
C VAL A 293 18.62 -8.92 -25.41
N LEU A 294 17.49 -8.48 -25.93
CA LEU A 294 16.73 -7.39 -25.31
C LEU A 294 15.75 -7.97 -24.26
N PHE A 295 15.73 -7.40 -23.08
CA PHE A 295 14.68 -7.60 -22.12
C PHE A 295 13.72 -6.42 -22.18
N ILE A 296 12.44 -6.69 -22.41
CA ILE A 296 11.37 -5.70 -22.49
C ILE A 296 10.37 -6.03 -21.39
N ASP A 297 10.39 -5.22 -20.33
CA ASP A 297 9.36 -5.30 -19.30
C ASP A 297 8.07 -4.63 -19.81
N GLU A 298 6.92 -5.12 -19.38
CA GLU A 298 5.61 -4.67 -19.85
C GLU A 298 5.49 -4.62 -21.39
N ILE A 299 5.95 -5.68 -22.07
CA ILE A 299 5.99 -5.77 -23.55
C ILE A 299 4.63 -5.49 -24.21
N HIS A 300 3.52 -5.67 -23.47
CA HIS A 300 2.18 -5.36 -23.94
C HIS A 300 1.98 -3.87 -24.26
N THR A 301 2.75 -2.98 -23.63
CA THR A 301 2.72 -1.53 -23.92
C THR A 301 3.18 -1.21 -25.34
N LEU A 302 4.10 -2.00 -25.89
CA LEU A 302 4.54 -1.88 -27.27
C LEU A 302 3.61 -2.56 -28.28
N ILE A 303 2.88 -3.59 -27.86
CA ILE A 303 2.10 -4.48 -28.74
C ILE A 303 0.62 -4.12 -28.74
N GLY A 304 0.07 -3.65 -27.61
CA GLY A 304 -1.37 -3.61 -27.37
C GLY A 304 -2.00 -2.23 -27.22
N ALA A 305 -1.25 -1.16 -27.14
CA ALA A 305 -1.78 0.18 -26.89
C ALA A 305 -2.39 0.85 -28.14
N GLY A 306 -3.16 0.11 -28.93
CA GLY A 306 -3.91 0.63 -30.09
C GLY A 306 -5.12 1.52 -29.78
N GLY A 307 -5.17 2.13 -28.56
CA GLY A 307 -6.25 3.05 -28.18
C GLY A 307 -5.89 4.54 -28.27
N GLN A 308 -4.61 4.88 -28.27
CA GLN A 308 -4.17 6.26 -28.52
C GLN A 308 -3.37 6.29 -29.85
N GLN A 309 -3.69 7.27 -30.69
CA GLN A 309 -3.03 7.47 -31.99
C GLN A 309 -1.51 7.59 -31.80
N GLY A 310 -0.73 6.60 -32.28
CA GLY A 310 0.73 6.62 -32.27
C GLY A 310 1.42 5.32 -31.82
N THR A 311 0.80 4.44 -31.03
CA THR A 311 1.42 3.20 -30.52
C THR A 311 1.16 1.95 -31.36
N GLY A 312 0.21 1.99 -32.30
CA GLY A 312 -0.06 0.90 -33.24
C GLY A 312 1.10 0.61 -34.21
N ASP A 313 1.97 1.58 -34.46
CA ASP A 313 3.07 1.44 -35.41
C ASP A 313 4.29 0.73 -34.82
N ALA A 314 4.51 0.77 -33.48
CA ALA A 314 5.61 0.05 -32.82
C ALA A 314 5.49 -1.48 -32.96
N ALA A 315 4.29 -2.01 -32.83
CA ALA A 315 4.03 -3.43 -33.04
C ALA A 315 4.35 -3.85 -34.48
N ASN A 316 4.06 -2.99 -35.45
CA ASN A 316 4.34 -3.25 -36.86
C ASN A 316 5.82 -3.23 -37.19
N LEU A 317 6.67 -2.54 -36.44
CA LEU A 317 8.11 -2.54 -36.58
C LEU A 317 8.77 -3.74 -35.88
N LEU A 318 8.30 -4.10 -34.68
CA LEU A 318 8.83 -5.24 -33.92
C LEU A 318 8.44 -6.59 -34.51
N LYS A 319 7.20 -6.76 -34.98
CA LYS A 319 6.71 -8.02 -35.54
C LYS A 319 7.58 -8.56 -36.68
N PRO A 320 7.99 -7.78 -37.68
CA PRO A 320 8.89 -8.26 -38.74
C PRO A 320 10.28 -8.64 -38.22
N ALA A 321 10.86 -7.87 -37.32
CA ALA A 321 12.18 -8.13 -36.73
C ALA A 321 12.19 -9.43 -35.92
N LEU A 322 11.18 -9.64 -35.09
CA LEU A 322 10.95 -10.88 -34.35
C LEU A 322 10.63 -12.05 -35.28
N ALA A 323 9.85 -11.81 -36.36
CA ALA A 323 9.46 -12.82 -37.32
C ALA A 323 10.66 -13.38 -38.10
N ARG A 324 11.62 -12.55 -38.42
CA ARG A 324 12.84 -12.95 -39.14
C ARG A 324 13.91 -13.55 -38.24
N GLY A 325 13.70 -13.56 -36.90
CA GLY A 325 14.70 -14.00 -35.93
C GLY A 325 15.91 -13.07 -35.82
N GLN A 326 15.74 -11.81 -36.25
CA GLN A 326 16.78 -10.78 -36.26
C GLN A 326 16.92 -10.07 -34.92
N LEU A 327 15.93 -10.26 -34.04
CA LEU A 327 15.88 -9.69 -32.70
C LEU A 327 15.58 -10.82 -31.71
N ARG A 328 16.48 -11.07 -30.78
CA ARG A 328 16.24 -11.95 -29.65
C ARG A 328 15.69 -11.12 -28.50
N THR A 329 14.54 -11.51 -27.97
CA THR A 329 13.85 -10.72 -26.97
C THR A 329 13.29 -11.62 -25.86
N ILE A 330 13.50 -11.20 -24.62
CA ILE A 330 12.79 -11.70 -23.44
C ILE A 330 11.70 -10.67 -23.15
N GLY A 331 10.45 -11.08 -23.12
CA GLY A 331 9.34 -10.20 -22.74
C GLY A 331 8.85 -10.52 -21.35
N ALA A 332 8.30 -9.52 -20.65
CA ALA A 332 7.54 -9.74 -19.42
C ALA A 332 6.18 -9.05 -19.53
N THR A 333 5.14 -9.68 -18.98
CA THR A 333 3.78 -9.15 -18.97
C THR A 333 2.94 -9.83 -17.89
N THR A 334 1.77 -9.33 -17.58
CA THR A 334 0.80 -10.05 -16.74
C THR A 334 0.03 -11.09 -17.55
N TRP A 335 -0.60 -12.05 -16.85
CA TRP A 335 -1.40 -13.06 -17.53
C TRP A 335 -2.60 -12.48 -18.28
N ALA A 336 -3.26 -11.49 -17.70
CA ALA A 336 -4.38 -10.78 -18.31
C ALA A 336 -4.00 -10.05 -19.60
N GLU A 337 -2.89 -9.34 -19.58
CA GLU A 337 -2.35 -8.62 -20.74
C GLU A 337 -1.87 -9.57 -21.82
N TYR A 338 -1.25 -10.70 -21.46
CA TYR A 338 -0.89 -11.75 -22.39
C TYR A 338 -2.14 -12.24 -23.15
N LYS A 339 -3.21 -12.61 -22.45
CA LYS A 339 -4.48 -13.05 -23.03
C LYS A 339 -5.12 -11.99 -23.91
N LYS A 340 -5.07 -10.75 -23.50
CA LYS A 340 -5.71 -9.63 -24.18
C LYS A 340 -4.99 -9.21 -25.46
N TYR A 341 -3.65 -9.12 -25.43
CA TYR A 341 -2.86 -8.47 -26.47
C TYR A 341 -1.96 -9.41 -27.28
N ILE A 342 -1.45 -10.51 -26.69
CA ILE A 342 -0.43 -11.35 -27.33
C ILE A 342 -1.03 -12.66 -27.83
N GLU A 343 -1.83 -13.35 -27.03
CA GLU A 343 -2.38 -14.67 -27.40
C GLU A 343 -3.25 -14.60 -28.66
N LYS A 344 -3.96 -13.48 -28.86
CA LYS A 344 -4.83 -13.27 -30.04
C LYS A 344 -4.05 -12.99 -31.33
N ASP A 345 -2.76 -12.75 -31.26
CA ASP A 345 -1.91 -12.46 -32.40
C ASP A 345 -1.08 -13.69 -32.82
N PRO A 346 -1.45 -14.40 -33.91
CA PRO A 346 -0.74 -15.60 -34.35
C PRO A 346 0.72 -15.35 -34.74
N ALA A 347 1.08 -14.11 -35.09
CA ALA A 347 2.46 -13.77 -35.46
C ALA A 347 3.35 -13.72 -34.20
N LEU A 348 2.84 -13.30 -33.09
CA LEU A 348 3.56 -13.24 -31.82
C LEU A 348 3.60 -14.59 -31.11
N THR A 349 2.48 -15.31 -31.06
CA THR A 349 2.41 -16.63 -30.40
C THR A 349 3.32 -17.67 -31.04
N ARG A 350 3.62 -17.55 -32.33
CA ARG A 350 4.60 -18.40 -33.03
C ARG A 350 6.06 -18.03 -32.72
N ARG A 351 6.32 -16.93 -32.03
CA ARG A 351 7.68 -16.42 -31.75
C ARG A 351 8.04 -16.42 -30.29
N PHE A 352 7.04 -16.22 -29.44
CA PHE A 352 7.20 -16.26 -28.00
C PHE A 352 6.78 -17.61 -27.43
N GLN A 353 7.52 -18.05 -26.42
CA GLN A 353 7.17 -19.17 -25.56
C GLN A 353 6.95 -18.66 -24.15
N THR A 354 5.78 -18.91 -23.61
CA THR A 354 5.45 -18.49 -22.26
C THR A 354 6.21 -19.28 -21.19
N VAL A 355 6.72 -18.55 -20.20
CA VAL A 355 7.24 -19.07 -18.94
C VAL A 355 6.40 -18.46 -17.83
N GLN A 356 5.63 -19.29 -17.15
CA GLN A 356 4.77 -18.81 -16.08
C GLN A 356 5.58 -18.61 -14.80
N ILE A 357 5.51 -17.41 -14.26
CA ILE A 357 6.12 -17.05 -12.99
C ILE A 357 4.99 -16.94 -11.96
N HIS A 358 4.90 -17.96 -11.13
CA HIS A 358 3.92 -18.02 -10.06
C HIS A 358 4.42 -17.29 -8.81
N GLU A 359 3.47 -16.86 -7.96
CA GLU A 359 3.80 -16.41 -6.60
C GLU A 359 4.53 -17.57 -5.90
N PRO A 360 5.72 -17.33 -5.30
CA PRO A 360 6.42 -18.37 -4.55
C PRO A 360 5.63 -18.74 -3.29
N ASP A 361 5.74 -20.00 -2.88
CA ASP A 361 5.30 -20.42 -1.55
C ASP A 361 6.11 -19.72 -0.43
N GLU A 362 5.62 -19.78 0.80
CA GLU A 362 6.27 -19.11 1.94
C GLU A 362 7.72 -19.58 2.13
N GLU A 363 8.04 -20.86 1.91
CA GLU A 363 9.38 -21.40 2.10
C GLU A 363 10.35 -20.84 1.05
N LYS A 364 9.95 -20.82 -0.22
CA LYS A 364 10.74 -20.19 -1.29
C LYS A 364 10.87 -18.70 -1.12
N ALA A 365 9.78 -18.02 -0.76
CA ALA A 365 9.81 -16.58 -0.48
C ALA A 365 10.79 -16.24 0.65
N LEU A 366 10.82 -17.05 1.72
CA LEU A 366 11.76 -16.90 2.81
C LEU A 366 13.22 -17.01 2.34
N LEU A 367 13.53 -18.00 1.50
CA LEU A 367 14.86 -18.15 0.91
C LEU A 367 15.24 -16.94 0.04
N MET A 368 14.28 -16.43 -0.75
CA MET A 368 14.49 -15.22 -1.56
C MET A 368 14.79 -14.01 -0.67
N LEU A 369 14.00 -13.77 0.37
CA LEU A 369 14.18 -12.62 1.25
C LEU A 369 15.49 -12.67 2.03
N ARG A 370 15.92 -13.83 2.48
CA ARG A 370 17.23 -14.00 3.14
C ARG A 370 18.38 -13.51 2.28
N SER A 371 18.28 -13.64 0.96
CA SER A 371 19.30 -13.12 0.04
C SER A 371 19.33 -11.58 -0.01
N THR A 372 18.23 -10.89 0.37
CA THR A 372 18.12 -9.43 0.37
C THR A 372 18.48 -8.79 1.72
N VAL A 373 18.73 -9.58 2.77
CA VAL A 373 19.04 -9.09 4.12
C VAL A 373 20.27 -8.19 4.12
N SER A 374 21.41 -8.68 3.57
CA SER A 374 22.67 -7.93 3.58
C SER A 374 22.61 -6.60 2.82
N PRO A 375 21.99 -6.49 1.63
CA PRO A 375 21.72 -5.21 0.99
C PRO A 375 20.88 -4.24 1.84
N LEU A 376 19.80 -4.72 2.47
CA LEU A 376 18.93 -3.89 3.30
C LEU A 376 19.67 -3.38 4.56
N GLU A 377 20.41 -4.25 5.25
CA GLU A 377 21.22 -3.88 6.42
C GLU A 377 22.27 -2.80 6.08
N LYS A 378 22.94 -2.95 4.94
CA LYS A 378 23.94 -1.96 4.50
C LYS A 378 23.30 -0.62 4.13
N HIS A 379 22.12 -0.65 3.50
CA HIS A 379 21.41 0.56 3.10
C HIS A 379 20.91 1.36 4.29
N HIS A 380 20.19 0.70 5.20
CA HIS A 380 19.56 1.34 6.36
C HIS A 380 20.47 1.41 7.59
N ARG A 381 21.61 0.70 7.60
CA ARG A 381 22.54 0.58 8.73
C ARG A 381 21.87 0.06 10.02
N VAL A 382 20.98 -0.89 9.89
CA VAL A 382 20.25 -1.54 10.96
C VAL A 382 20.48 -3.04 10.92
N LEU A 383 20.36 -3.72 12.08
CA LEU A 383 20.40 -5.17 12.15
C LEU A 383 19.01 -5.73 11.83
N LEU A 384 18.93 -6.68 10.91
CA LEU A 384 17.70 -7.36 10.50
C LEU A 384 17.72 -8.81 10.99
N LEU A 385 16.82 -9.16 11.91
CA LEU A 385 16.75 -10.50 12.48
C LEU A 385 16.01 -11.47 11.56
N ASP A 386 16.38 -12.76 11.58
CA ASP A 386 15.71 -13.79 10.77
C ASP A 386 14.24 -13.97 11.14
N GLU A 387 13.88 -13.75 12.41
CA GLU A 387 12.47 -13.73 12.85
C GLU A 387 11.66 -12.63 12.14
N ALA A 388 12.25 -11.46 11.90
CA ALA A 388 11.59 -10.39 11.15
C ALA A 388 11.37 -10.79 9.68
N VAL A 389 12.34 -11.49 9.07
CA VAL A 389 12.20 -12.00 7.70
C VAL A 389 11.08 -13.03 7.63
N ASN A 390 11.02 -13.96 8.59
CA ASN A 390 9.92 -14.92 8.70
C ASN A 390 8.56 -14.23 8.90
N ALA A 391 8.50 -13.26 9.80
CA ALA A 391 7.29 -12.47 10.05
C ALA A 391 6.85 -11.72 8.80
N ALA A 392 7.78 -11.10 8.07
CA ALA A 392 7.48 -10.36 6.86
C ALA A 392 6.82 -11.24 5.78
N VAL A 393 7.30 -12.46 5.59
CA VAL A 393 6.68 -13.42 4.65
C VAL A 393 5.29 -13.80 5.13
N LYS A 394 5.16 -14.30 6.35
CA LYS A 394 3.90 -14.81 6.89
C LYS A 394 2.82 -13.74 7.02
N LEU A 395 3.16 -12.61 7.62
CA LEU A 395 2.20 -11.53 7.85
C LEU A 395 1.79 -10.85 6.54
N SER A 396 2.74 -10.61 5.62
CA SER A 396 2.38 -10.04 4.30
C SER A 396 1.54 -11.00 3.47
N HIS A 397 1.86 -12.29 3.49
CA HIS A 397 1.06 -13.30 2.78
C HIS A 397 -0.38 -13.34 3.32
N ARG A 398 -0.55 -13.28 4.64
CA ARG A 398 -1.83 -13.38 5.31
C ARG A 398 -2.66 -12.09 5.25
N TYR A 399 -2.04 -10.94 5.48
CA TYR A 399 -2.75 -9.68 5.71
C TYR A 399 -2.62 -8.67 4.56
N ILE A 400 -1.74 -8.90 3.57
CA ILE A 400 -1.56 -8.04 2.40
C ILE A 400 -1.78 -8.86 1.11
N PRO A 401 -3.02 -9.29 0.83
CA PRO A 401 -3.31 -10.15 -0.32
C PRO A 401 -3.32 -9.40 -1.66
N ALA A 402 -3.44 -8.06 -1.65
CA ALA A 402 -3.49 -7.24 -2.87
C ALA A 402 -2.18 -7.22 -3.68
N ARG A 403 -1.07 -7.63 -3.06
CA ARG A 403 0.27 -7.72 -3.66
C ARG A 403 0.77 -9.15 -3.59
N GLN A 404 1.74 -9.48 -4.44
CA GLN A 404 2.31 -10.83 -4.52
C GLN A 404 3.64 -10.93 -3.77
N LEU A 405 3.96 -12.12 -3.25
CA LEU A 405 5.32 -12.44 -2.82
C LEU A 405 6.27 -12.54 -4.02
N PRO A 406 7.55 -12.17 -3.91
CA PRO A 406 8.21 -11.64 -2.70
C PRO A 406 8.08 -10.12 -2.51
N ASP A 407 7.58 -9.38 -3.49
CA ASP A 407 7.56 -7.90 -3.52
C ASP A 407 6.94 -7.28 -2.26
N LYS A 408 5.77 -7.75 -1.84
CA LYS A 408 5.11 -7.26 -0.62
C LYS A 408 5.95 -7.45 0.65
N ALA A 409 6.66 -8.56 0.76
CA ALA A 409 7.49 -8.85 1.92
C ALA A 409 8.81 -8.05 1.90
N VAL A 410 9.40 -7.83 0.71
CA VAL A 410 10.56 -6.94 0.55
C VAL A 410 10.20 -5.51 0.92
N ALA A 411 9.08 -4.98 0.39
CA ALA A 411 8.60 -3.63 0.72
C ALA A 411 8.29 -3.47 2.22
N LEU A 412 7.77 -4.52 2.85
CA LEU A 412 7.50 -4.55 4.28
C LEU A 412 8.79 -4.50 5.11
N LEU A 413 9.80 -5.29 4.74
CA LEU A 413 11.11 -5.26 5.40
C LEU A 413 11.84 -3.94 5.20
N ASP A 414 11.81 -3.39 3.99
CA ASP A 414 12.40 -2.09 3.69
C ASP A 414 11.78 -0.98 4.56
N THR A 415 10.44 -0.96 4.68
CA THR A 415 9.74 -0.03 5.56
C THR A 415 10.06 -0.26 7.03
N ALA A 416 10.16 -1.52 7.47
CA ALA A 416 10.52 -1.85 8.85
C ALA A 416 11.96 -1.41 9.18
N CYS A 417 12.91 -1.64 8.26
CA CYS A 417 14.29 -1.15 8.39
C CYS A 417 14.36 0.37 8.46
N ALA A 418 13.63 1.07 7.57
CA ALA A 418 13.54 2.53 7.58
C ALA A 418 12.96 3.05 8.90
N ARG A 419 11.90 2.41 9.44
CA ARG A 419 11.29 2.76 10.73
C ARG A 419 12.30 2.65 11.88
N VAL A 420 13.05 1.55 11.94
CA VAL A 420 14.10 1.37 12.96
C VAL A 420 15.19 2.42 12.80
N ALA A 421 15.68 2.67 11.60
CA ALA A 421 16.69 3.69 11.34
C ALA A 421 16.24 5.09 11.77
N VAL A 422 14.99 5.45 11.47
CA VAL A 422 14.40 6.72 11.90
C VAL A 422 14.26 6.76 13.44
N SER A 423 13.79 5.68 14.06
CA SER A 423 13.62 5.64 15.53
C SER A 423 14.95 5.85 16.28
N GLN A 424 16.06 5.38 15.71
CA GLN A 424 17.40 5.56 16.30
C GLN A 424 17.96 6.98 16.14
N SER A 425 17.46 7.75 15.17
CA SER A 425 17.96 9.08 14.83
C SER A 425 17.03 10.24 15.22
N ALA A 426 15.74 10.00 15.40
CA ALA A 426 14.72 11.02 15.65
C ALA A 426 13.94 10.75 16.96
N PRO A 427 13.32 11.78 17.55
CA PRO A 427 12.38 11.60 18.66
C PRO A 427 11.21 10.69 18.29
N PRO A 428 10.64 9.94 19.23
CA PRO A 428 9.50 9.09 18.94
C PRO A 428 8.24 9.93 18.62
N PRO A 429 7.33 9.43 17.76
CA PRO A 429 6.11 10.14 17.36
C PRO A 429 5.24 10.60 18.54
N GLN A 430 5.17 9.79 19.59
CA GLN A 430 4.42 10.11 20.81
C GLN A 430 4.93 11.41 21.48
N LEU A 431 6.25 11.63 21.45
CA LEU A 431 6.86 12.82 22.00
C LEU A 431 6.59 14.04 21.07
N GLU A 432 6.64 13.85 19.76
CA GLU A 432 6.29 14.88 18.79
C GLU A 432 4.82 15.30 18.90
N ASP A 433 3.90 14.32 18.99
CA ASP A 433 2.47 14.57 19.17
C ASP A 433 2.20 15.34 20.46
N CYS A 434 2.87 14.99 21.55
CA CYS A 434 2.77 15.68 22.82
C CYS A 434 3.24 17.15 22.70
N LEU A 435 4.36 17.39 22.02
CA LEU A 435 4.87 18.76 21.77
C LEU A 435 3.91 19.56 20.88
N GLN A 436 3.32 18.96 19.85
CA GLN A 436 2.32 19.63 19.01
C GLN A 436 1.04 19.96 19.78
N ARG A 437 0.57 19.06 20.66
CA ARG A 437 -0.59 19.33 21.54
C ARG A 437 -0.30 20.47 22.52
N ILE A 438 0.87 20.51 23.12
CA ILE A 438 1.27 21.61 23.98
C ILE A 438 1.26 22.94 23.20
N ALA A 439 1.85 22.97 22.00
CA ALA A 439 1.84 24.16 21.15
C ALA A 439 0.42 24.61 20.77
N ALA A 440 -0.47 23.67 20.47
CA ALA A 440 -1.88 23.96 20.18
C ALA A 440 -2.59 24.54 21.41
N LEU A 441 -2.39 23.95 22.60
CA LEU A 441 -2.94 24.43 23.87
C LEU A 441 -2.40 25.82 24.23
N ASP A 442 -1.13 26.13 23.95
CA ASP A 442 -0.56 27.48 24.15
C ASP A 442 -1.29 28.53 23.30
N VAL A 443 -1.58 28.19 22.02
CA VAL A 443 -2.34 29.09 21.13
C VAL A 443 -3.78 29.27 21.62
N GLU A 444 -4.45 28.19 22.03
CA GLU A 444 -5.81 28.28 22.57
C GLU A 444 -5.86 29.10 23.88
N LEU A 445 -4.87 28.89 24.72
CA LEU A 445 -4.75 29.65 26.00
C LEU A 445 -4.54 31.13 25.75
N GLU A 446 -3.72 31.50 24.77
CA GLU A 446 -3.50 32.90 24.38
C GLU A 446 -4.79 33.53 23.85
N ILE A 447 -5.55 32.81 23.02
CA ILE A 447 -6.85 33.26 22.51
C ILE A 447 -7.83 33.47 23.68
N ALA A 448 -7.99 32.45 24.55
CA ALA A 448 -8.91 32.52 25.71
C ALA A 448 -8.55 33.65 26.68
N GLN A 449 -7.26 33.90 26.92
CA GLN A 449 -6.79 35.03 27.76
C GLN A 449 -7.08 36.36 27.09
N ARG A 450 -6.95 36.49 25.78
CA ARG A 450 -7.30 37.72 25.03
C ARG A 450 -8.80 37.97 25.09
N GLU A 451 -9.64 36.97 24.91
CA GLU A 451 -11.10 37.07 25.02
C GLU A 451 -11.55 37.45 26.42
N ASN A 452 -10.90 36.91 27.45
CA ASN A 452 -11.20 37.27 28.84
C ASN A 452 -10.83 38.73 29.18
N ARG A 453 -9.75 39.27 28.58
CA ARG A 453 -9.36 40.68 28.77
C ARG A 453 -10.40 41.67 28.23
N VAL A 454 -11.19 41.26 27.22
CA VAL A 454 -12.28 42.06 26.64
C VAL A 454 -13.65 41.71 27.20
N ALA A 455 -13.68 40.98 28.36
CA ALA A 455 -14.86 40.53 29.07
C ALA A 455 -15.87 39.68 28.27
N ILE A 456 -15.39 38.91 27.29
CA ILE A 456 -16.18 37.99 26.47
C ILE A 456 -15.83 36.54 26.83
N GLY A 457 -14.69 36.30 27.50
CA GLY A 457 -14.15 34.96 27.79
C GLY A 457 -14.60 34.38 29.12
N ASP A 458 -14.53 33.04 29.19
CA ASP A 458 -14.81 32.24 30.38
C ASP A 458 -13.53 31.92 31.18
N ALA A 459 -13.48 32.34 32.44
CA ALA A 459 -12.35 32.08 33.36
C ALA A 459 -12.19 30.56 33.64
N GLN A 460 -13.27 29.78 33.61
CA GLN A 460 -13.25 28.37 33.84
C GLN A 460 -12.56 27.62 32.69
N ARG A 461 -12.80 28.04 31.44
CA ARG A 461 -12.09 27.55 30.26
C ARG A 461 -10.58 27.76 30.32
N ILE A 462 -10.13 28.93 30.78
CA ILE A 462 -8.70 29.20 30.94
C ILE A 462 -8.07 28.26 31.95
N GLU A 463 -8.75 27.95 33.04
CA GLU A 463 -8.23 27.05 34.05
C GLU A 463 -8.18 25.60 33.54
N GLN A 464 -9.19 25.16 32.80
CA GLN A 464 -9.19 23.84 32.12
C GLN A 464 -8.05 23.72 31.13
N LEU A 465 -7.81 24.73 30.29
CA LEU A 465 -6.71 24.75 29.32
C LEU A 465 -5.34 24.69 30.00
N LYS A 466 -5.16 25.39 31.13
CA LYS A 466 -3.94 25.33 31.93
C LYS A 466 -3.71 23.93 32.53
N GLN A 467 -4.76 23.31 33.06
CA GLN A 467 -4.67 21.94 33.59
C GLN A 467 -4.33 20.93 32.48
N ALA A 468 -5.00 21.01 31.33
CA ALA A 468 -4.71 20.18 30.17
C ALA A 468 -3.25 20.37 29.69
N ARG A 469 -2.78 21.61 29.61
CA ARG A 469 -1.38 21.93 29.27
C ARG A 469 -0.40 21.31 30.28
N GLN A 470 -0.66 21.47 31.58
CA GLN A 470 0.18 20.91 32.64
C GLN A 470 0.23 19.37 32.59
N GLN A 471 -0.90 18.75 32.28
CA GLN A 471 -0.97 17.30 32.08
C GLN A 471 -0.09 16.86 30.91
N GLN A 472 -0.18 17.55 29.77
CA GLN A 472 0.64 17.25 28.59
C GLN A 472 2.13 17.51 28.84
N GLU A 473 2.50 18.53 29.61
CA GLU A 473 3.90 18.75 30.02
C GLU A 473 4.43 17.63 30.90
N THR A 474 3.62 17.12 31.82
CA THR A 474 4.00 15.97 32.68
C THR A 474 4.17 14.70 31.84
N GLU A 475 3.30 14.48 30.87
CA GLU A 475 3.39 13.35 29.94
C GLU A 475 4.63 13.47 29.05
N ARG A 476 4.91 14.64 28.48
CA ARG A 476 6.14 14.93 27.73
C ARG A 476 7.40 14.61 28.55
N ASP A 477 7.47 15.08 29.79
CA ASP A 477 8.65 14.88 30.65
C ASP A 477 8.85 13.40 31.01
N THR A 478 7.75 12.66 31.14
CA THR A 478 7.79 11.22 31.39
C THR A 478 8.26 10.46 30.14
N LEU A 479 7.72 10.79 28.98
CA LEU A 479 8.12 10.20 27.70
C LEU A 479 9.57 10.55 27.35
N SER A 480 10.00 11.78 27.58
CA SER A 480 11.37 12.22 27.29
C SER A 480 12.39 11.46 28.14
N ARG A 481 12.14 11.31 29.45
CA ARG A 481 13.02 10.52 30.35
C ARG A 481 13.08 9.06 29.95
N ARG A 482 11.93 8.47 29.61
CA ARG A 482 11.87 7.09 29.16
C ARG A 482 12.63 6.91 27.85
N TRP A 483 12.45 7.80 26.89
CA TRP A 483 13.16 7.77 25.62
C TRP A 483 14.68 7.88 25.78
N GLU A 484 15.16 8.78 26.65
CA GLU A 484 16.61 8.89 26.97
C GLU A 484 17.17 7.62 27.58
N GLN A 485 16.42 6.96 28.48
CA GLN A 485 16.82 5.67 29.09
C GLN A 485 16.83 4.55 28.08
N GLU A 486 15.79 4.44 27.24
CA GLU A 486 15.75 3.44 26.16
C GLU A 486 16.90 3.66 25.16
N ARG A 487 17.18 4.90 24.79
CA ARG A 487 18.26 5.27 23.88
C ARG A 487 19.64 4.85 24.42
N ALA A 488 19.92 5.14 25.67
CA ALA A 488 21.18 4.74 26.29
C ALA A 488 21.38 3.20 26.26
N LEU A 489 20.32 2.44 26.57
CA LEU A 489 20.38 0.98 26.51
C LEU A 489 20.50 0.43 25.09
N VAL A 490 19.82 1.04 24.11
CA VAL A 490 19.91 0.68 22.70
C VAL A 490 21.34 0.92 22.17
N ASP A 491 21.93 2.08 22.49
CA ASP A 491 23.30 2.42 22.11
C ASP A 491 24.31 1.42 22.70
N GLU A 492 24.13 1.03 23.98
CA GLU A 492 24.96 -0.01 24.63
C GLU A 492 24.78 -1.37 23.95
N VAL A 493 23.56 -1.78 23.60
CA VAL A 493 23.28 -3.03 22.90
C VAL A 493 23.94 -3.06 21.53
N ILE A 494 23.86 -1.96 20.78
CA ILE A 494 24.49 -1.84 19.45
C ILE A 494 26.03 -1.90 19.59
N ALA A 495 26.60 -1.20 20.57
CA ALA A 495 28.04 -1.22 20.84
C ALA A 495 28.53 -2.62 21.22
N LEU A 496 27.82 -3.33 22.12
CA LEU A 496 28.15 -4.69 22.52
C LEU A 496 28.06 -5.67 21.33
N ARG A 497 27.09 -5.51 20.45
CA ARG A 497 26.99 -6.32 19.22
C ARG A 497 28.17 -6.10 18.29
N ALA A 498 28.59 -4.86 18.09
CA ALA A 498 29.78 -4.53 17.30
C ALA A 498 31.04 -5.15 17.89
N GLN A 499 31.22 -5.05 19.22
CA GLN A 499 32.36 -5.68 19.94
C GLN A 499 32.31 -7.21 19.81
N LEU A 500 31.12 -7.82 19.84
CA LEU A 500 30.99 -9.27 19.72
C LEU A 500 31.39 -9.79 18.33
N GLN A 501 31.21 -8.98 17.28
CA GLN A 501 31.64 -9.33 15.90
C GLN A 501 33.18 -9.30 15.74
N GLU A 502 33.86 -8.46 16.51
CA GLU A 502 35.32 -8.29 16.45
C GLU A 502 36.07 -9.10 17.53
N ALA A 503 35.35 -9.70 18.50
CA ALA A 503 35.92 -10.36 19.64
C ALA A 503 36.45 -11.75 19.33
N ASP A 504 37.61 -12.10 19.94
CA ASP A 504 38.15 -13.45 19.94
C ASP A 504 37.24 -14.43 20.74
N ASP A 505 37.35 -15.73 20.47
CA ASP A 505 36.53 -16.79 21.05
C ASP A 505 36.52 -16.80 22.60
N ASP A 506 37.60 -16.38 23.23
CA ASP A 506 37.74 -16.34 24.72
C ASP A 506 36.92 -15.20 25.35
N ALA A 507 36.76 -14.07 24.66
CA ALA A 507 36.00 -12.90 25.13
C ALA A 507 34.48 -12.98 24.84
N GLN A 508 34.09 -13.79 23.90
CA GLN A 508 32.66 -13.90 23.45
C GLN A 508 31.68 -14.30 24.57
N PRO A 509 31.96 -15.24 25.49
CA PRO A 509 30.99 -15.62 26.52
C PRO A 509 30.62 -14.47 27.46
N ALA A 510 31.63 -13.67 27.89
CA ALA A 510 31.40 -12.52 28.77
C ALA A 510 30.58 -11.41 28.06
N LEU A 511 30.90 -11.11 26.81
CA LEU A 511 30.17 -10.14 26.03
C LEU A 511 28.71 -10.58 25.74
N ARG A 512 28.50 -11.89 25.50
CA ARG A 512 27.14 -12.44 25.33
C ARG A 512 26.32 -12.33 26.60
N GLN A 513 26.91 -12.56 27.77
CA GLN A 513 26.22 -12.39 29.05
C GLN A 513 25.83 -10.93 29.26
N MET A 514 26.76 -9.98 29.06
CA MET A 514 26.47 -8.54 29.17
C MET A 514 25.38 -8.11 28.19
N LEU A 515 25.43 -8.61 26.95
CA LEU A 515 24.41 -8.31 25.92
C LEU A 515 23.03 -8.81 26.37
N ASN A 516 22.94 -10.04 26.90
CA ASN A 516 21.68 -10.60 27.39
C ASN A 516 21.11 -9.79 28.56
N GLU A 517 21.96 -9.38 29.50
CA GLU A 517 21.55 -8.53 30.64
C GLU A 517 20.98 -7.20 30.17
N LYS A 518 21.65 -6.53 29.20
CA LYS A 518 21.20 -5.25 28.64
C LYS A 518 19.93 -5.39 27.82
N GLN A 519 19.78 -6.45 27.01
CA GLN A 519 18.56 -6.76 26.29
C GLN A 519 17.38 -7.02 27.23
N LEU A 520 17.59 -7.74 28.32
CA LEU A 520 16.55 -7.99 29.33
C LEU A 520 16.13 -6.68 30.01
N ALA A 521 17.10 -5.84 30.37
CA ALA A 521 16.84 -4.53 30.95
C ALA A 521 16.06 -3.63 30.01
N LEU A 522 16.42 -3.59 28.71
CA LEU A 522 15.71 -2.86 27.67
C LEU A 522 14.29 -3.37 27.54
N LYS A 523 14.08 -4.68 27.43
CA LYS A 523 12.75 -5.29 27.31
C LYS A 523 11.86 -4.99 28.52
N THR A 524 12.44 -5.00 29.73
CA THR A 524 11.72 -4.67 30.97
C THR A 524 11.30 -3.20 31.01
N LEU A 525 12.15 -2.29 30.54
CA LEU A 525 11.88 -0.84 30.45
C LEU A 525 10.80 -0.54 29.38
N GLN A 526 10.87 -1.21 28.24
CA GLN A 526 9.97 -1.00 27.09
C GLN A 526 8.56 -1.51 27.33
N GLY A 527 8.41 -2.62 28.06
CA GLY A 527 7.10 -3.25 28.26
C GLY A 527 6.42 -3.64 26.93
N GLU A 528 5.15 -3.27 26.78
CA GLU A 528 4.38 -3.59 25.56
C GLU A 528 4.54 -2.54 24.43
N MET A 529 5.04 -1.35 24.72
CA MET A 529 5.12 -0.22 23.77
C MET A 529 6.55 0.36 23.74
N PRO A 530 7.46 -0.20 22.95
CA PRO A 530 8.81 0.32 22.79
C PRO A 530 8.80 1.70 22.07
N LEU A 531 9.64 2.60 22.52
CA LEU A 531 9.86 3.91 21.86
C LEU A 531 11.00 3.86 20.84
N LEU A 532 11.97 2.96 21.05
CA LEU A 532 13.16 2.75 20.22
C LEU A 532 13.37 1.25 19.93
N PHE A 533 13.97 0.98 18.78
CA PHE A 533 14.25 -0.38 18.34
C PHE A 533 15.75 -0.58 18.15
N ALA A 534 16.31 -1.62 18.77
CA ALA A 534 17.73 -1.99 18.64
C ALA A 534 18.03 -2.86 17.40
N ALA A 535 17.00 -3.41 16.78
CA ALA A 535 17.04 -4.23 15.57
C ALA A 535 15.65 -4.31 14.97
N VAL A 536 15.57 -4.77 13.72
CA VAL A 536 14.29 -5.13 13.10
C VAL A 536 13.92 -6.53 13.56
N ASP A 537 12.87 -6.65 14.34
CA ASP A 537 12.30 -7.88 14.88
C ASP A 537 10.88 -8.14 14.35
N GLU A 538 10.26 -9.23 14.78
CA GLU A 538 8.88 -9.57 14.41
C GLU A 538 7.87 -8.47 14.80
N ASN A 539 8.06 -7.81 15.95
CA ASN A 539 7.14 -6.79 16.45
C ASN A 539 7.14 -5.53 15.58
N VAL A 540 8.32 -5.10 15.11
CA VAL A 540 8.44 -3.97 14.19
C VAL A 540 7.73 -4.28 12.88
N VAL A 541 7.92 -5.47 12.33
CA VAL A 541 7.27 -5.91 11.10
C VAL A 541 5.75 -5.96 11.29
N ALA A 542 5.28 -6.55 12.40
CA ALA A 542 3.87 -6.62 12.71
C ALA A 542 3.23 -5.22 12.92
N ALA A 543 3.96 -4.27 13.51
CA ALA A 543 3.51 -2.89 13.65
C ALA A 543 3.34 -2.20 12.28
N VAL A 544 4.26 -2.42 11.34
CA VAL A 544 4.10 -1.89 9.97
C VAL A 544 2.89 -2.49 9.27
N VAL A 545 2.67 -3.80 9.41
CA VAL A 545 1.48 -4.46 8.85
C VAL A 545 0.20 -3.92 9.48
N ALA A 546 0.20 -3.68 10.81
CA ALA A 546 -0.93 -3.07 11.51
C ALA A 546 -1.29 -1.70 10.94
N ASP A 547 -0.29 -0.86 10.70
CA ASP A 547 -0.50 0.48 10.12
C ASP A 547 -1.04 0.41 8.68
N TRP A 548 -0.56 -0.54 7.87
CA TRP A 548 -1.01 -0.68 6.49
C TRP A 548 -2.42 -1.29 6.34
N THR A 549 -2.78 -2.16 7.27
CA THR A 549 -4.03 -2.93 7.19
C THR A 549 -5.13 -2.45 8.13
N GLY A 550 -4.77 -1.66 9.15
CA GLY A 550 -5.67 -1.26 10.22
C GLY A 550 -5.99 -2.39 11.22
N ILE A 551 -5.33 -3.55 11.12
CA ILE A 551 -5.54 -4.69 12.03
C ILE A 551 -4.71 -4.49 13.29
N PRO A 552 -5.31 -4.57 14.51
CA PRO A 552 -4.57 -4.35 15.74
C PRO A 552 -3.41 -5.33 15.95
N LEU A 553 -2.25 -4.81 16.37
CA LEU A 553 -1.00 -5.56 16.57
C LEU A 553 -1.19 -6.78 17.49
N GLY A 554 -1.91 -6.63 18.60
CA GLY A 554 -2.13 -7.70 19.57
C GLY A 554 -2.89 -8.92 19.03
N ARG A 555 -3.57 -8.79 17.88
CA ARG A 555 -4.22 -9.90 17.17
C ARG A 555 -3.28 -10.63 16.21
N MET A 556 -2.22 -9.98 15.73
CA MET A 556 -1.24 -10.58 14.82
C MET A 556 -0.15 -11.36 15.54
N VAL A 557 0.26 -10.88 16.71
CA VAL A 557 1.37 -11.44 17.50
C VAL A 557 0.91 -12.53 18.49
N LYS A 558 -0.41 -12.59 18.79
CA LYS A 558 -0.96 -13.68 19.62
C LYS A 558 -0.68 -15.03 18.96
N ASN A 559 -0.17 -15.94 19.78
CA ASN A 559 0.14 -17.31 19.34
C ASN A 559 -1.09 -17.90 18.62
N GLU A 560 -0.98 -18.10 17.31
CA GLU A 560 -2.06 -18.64 16.46
C GLU A 560 -2.60 -19.97 17.02
N ILE A 561 -1.75 -20.72 17.68
CA ILE A 561 -2.08 -22.00 18.31
C ILE A 561 -3.08 -21.77 19.44
N ASP A 562 -2.83 -20.79 20.31
CA ASP A 562 -3.72 -20.50 21.45
C ASP A 562 -5.07 -19.96 20.97
N ALA A 563 -5.07 -19.13 19.94
CA ALA A 563 -6.31 -18.64 19.33
C ALA A 563 -7.16 -19.78 18.73
N VAL A 564 -6.53 -20.76 18.08
CA VAL A 564 -7.21 -21.92 17.52
C VAL A 564 -7.66 -22.89 18.61
N LEU A 565 -6.89 -23.06 19.68
CA LEU A 565 -7.26 -23.92 20.81
C LEU A 565 -8.45 -23.37 21.60
N SER A 566 -8.53 -22.05 21.79
CA SER A 566 -9.61 -21.36 22.49
C SER A 566 -10.77 -20.90 21.57
N LEU A 567 -10.75 -21.29 20.28
CA LEU A 567 -11.67 -20.77 19.26
C LEU A 567 -13.15 -20.94 19.64
N ALA A 568 -13.56 -22.11 20.11
CA ALA A 568 -14.95 -22.38 20.48
C ALA A 568 -15.44 -21.47 21.61
N ASP A 569 -14.60 -21.21 22.61
CA ASP A 569 -14.92 -20.33 23.74
C ASP A 569 -15.00 -18.86 23.28
N THR A 570 -14.09 -18.45 22.41
CA THR A 570 -14.10 -17.10 21.82
C THR A 570 -15.37 -16.87 20.99
N LEU A 571 -15.75 -17.83 20.15
CA LEU A 571 -16.95 -17.76 19.34
C LEU A 571 -18.22 -17.74 20.22
N ASN A 572 -18.25 -18.52 21.30
CA ASN A 572 -19.39 -18.61 22.20
C ASN A 572 -19.67 -17.33 23.00
N GLN A 573 -18.66 -16.47 23.15
CA GLN A 573 -18.84 -15.14 23.76
C GLN A 573 -19.70 -14.23 22.87
N ARG A 574 -19.76 -14.48 21.58
CA ARG A 574 -20.43 -13.65 20.59
C ARG A 574 -21.68 -14.32 20.00
N VAL A 575 -21.63 -15.63 19.78
CA VAL A 575 -22.74 -16.44 19.23
C VAL A 575 -23.35 -17.28 20.36
N ILE A 576 -24.47 -16.84 20.86
CA ILE A 576 -25.13 -17.44 22.04
C ILE A 576 -25.99 -18.64 21.65
N GLY A 577 -25.95 -19.70 22.45
CA GLY A 577 -26.86 -20.85 22.36
C GLY A 577 -26.51 -21.91 21.31
N GLN A 578 -25.39 -21.76 20.57
CA GLN A 578 -25.01 -22.68 19.50
C GLN A 578 -23.69 -23.41 19.76
N ARG A 579 -23.37 -23.65 21.04
CA ARG A 579 -22.06 -24.20 21.48
C ARG A 579 -21.64 -25.45 20.72
N HIS A 580 -22.55 -26.39 20.50
CA HIS A 580 -22.32 -27.64 19.77
C HIS A 580 -21.82 -27.38 18.32
N GLY A 581 -22.44 -26.41 17.62
CA GLY A 581 -22.05 -26.03 16.27
C GLY A 581 -20.68 -25.35 16.24
N LEU A 582 -20.42 -24.47 17.21
CA LEU A 582 -19.14 -23.78 17.35
C LEU A 582 -18.00 -24.77 17.69
N ASP A 583 -18.25 -25.79 18.53
CA ASP A 583 -17.29 -26.85 18.84
C ASP A 583 -16.95 -27.69 17.59
N LEU A 584 -17.94 -28.02 16.76
CA LEU A 584 -17.73 -28.74 15.49
C LEU A 584 -16.86 -27.91 14.51
N ILE A 585 -17.17 -26.63 14.38
CA ILE A 585 -16.38 -25.71 13.53
C ILE A 585 -14.95 -25.61 14.06
N ALA A 586 -14.78 -25.38 15.37
CA ALA A 586 -13.47 -25.27 16.00
C ALA A 586 -12.66 -26.56 15.87
N LYS A 587 -13.29 -27.72 16.02
CA LYS A 587 -12.65 -29.02 15.83
C LYS A 587 -12.10 -29.18 14.40
N ARG A 588 -12.88 -28.80 13.39
CA ARG A 588 -12.47 -28.87 11.97
C ARG A 588 -11.32 -27.92 11.70
N VAL A 589 -11.39 -26.68 12.19
CA VAL A 589 -10.33 -25.68 12.06
C VAL A 589 -9.03 -26.17 12.72
N ARG A 590 -9.10 -26.77 13.91
CA ARG A 590 -7.94 -27.37 14.59
C ARG A 590 -7.28 -28.45 13.74
N THR A 591 -8.08 -29.38 13.17
CA THR A 591 -7.58 -30.46 12.32
C THR A 591 -6.84 -29.91 11.09
N SER A 592 -7.39 -28.90 10.45
CA SER A 592 -6.77 -28.25 9.29
C SER A 592 -5.48 -27.51 9.67
N ARG A 593 -5.46 -26.77 10.77
CA ARG A 593 -4.26 -26.08 11.26
C ARG A 593 -3.15 -27.01 11.74
N ALA A 594 -3.52 -28.18 12.23
CA ALA A 594 -2.57 -29.26 12.55
C ALA A 594 -2.00 -29.96 11.32
N ARG A 595 -2.43 -29.57 10.10
CA ARG A 595 -2.03 -30.20 8.82
C ARG A 595 -2.31 -31.71 8.77
N LEU A 596 -3.35 -32.16 9.47
CA LEU A 596 -3.81 -33.57 9.47
C LEU A 596 -4.86 -33.83 8.41
N ASP A 597 -5.23 -32.82 7.64
CA ASP A 597 -6.25 -32.80 6.61
C ASP A 597 -5.63 -32.76 5.21
N ASP A 598 -6.46 -32.94 4.17
CA ASP A 598 -6.03 -32.79 2.78
C ASP A 598 -5.63 -31.34 2.50
N PRO A 599 -4.35 -31.07 2.19
CA PRO A 599 -3.86 -29.69 1.99
C PRO A 599 -4.46 -29.00 0.75
N ASN A 600 -5.14 -29.75 -0.12
CA ASN A 600 -5.75 -29.22 -1.34
C ASN A 600 -7.20 -28.76 -1.13
N LYS A 601 -7.77 -28.93 0.06
CA LYS A 601 -9.16 -28.52 0.36
C LYS A 601 -9.23 -27.24 1.16
N PRO A 602 -10.37 -26.53 1.14
CA PRO A 602 -10.62 -25.42 2.06
C PRO A 602 -10.47 -25.87 3.52
N VAL A 603 -10.15 -24.92 4.42
CA VAL A 603 -10.01 -25.17 5.87
C VAL A 603 -11.24 -25.89 6.43
N GLY A 604 -12.44 -25.49 5.98
CA GLY A 604 -13.71 -26.15 6.30
C GLY A 604 -14.85 -25.63 5.44
N VAL A 605 -15.80 -26.50 5.18
CA VAL A 605 -17.04 -26.17 4.48
C VAL A 605 -18.21 -26.57 5.37
N PHE A 606 -19.00 -25.59 5.81
CA PHE A 606 -20.07 -25.76 6.77
C PHE A 606 -21.40 -25.26 6.20
N MET A 607 -22.46 -26.00 6.44
CA MET A 607 -23.83 -25.56 6.15
C MET A 607 -24.58 -25.37 7.47
N LEU A 608 -24.88 -24.11 7.79
CA LEU A 608 -25.63 -23.76 9.01
C LEU A 608 -27.12 -23.75 8.69
N CYS A 609 -27.85 -24.70 9.26
CA CYS A 609 -29.28 -24.88 9.02
C CYS A 609 -30.09 -24.50 10.29
N GLY A 610 -31.13 -23.69 10.14
CA GLY A 610 -31.95 -23.29 11.25
C GLY A 610 -32.80 -22.05 10.99
N PRO A 611 -33.66 -21.65 11.97
CA PRO A 611 -34.50 -20.47 11.85
C PRO A 611 -33.71 -19.18 11.56
N SER A 612 -34.43 -18.15 11.16
CA SER A 612 -33.84 -16.83 10.97
C SER A 612 -33.46 -16.21 12.34
N GLY A 613 -32.35 -15.45 12.36
CA GLY A 613 -31.97 -14.71 13.60
C GLY A 613 -31.29 -15.53 14.70
N VAL A 614 -30.92 -16.79 14.48
CA VAL A 614 -30.26 -17.67 15.47
C VAL A 614 -28.74 -17.53 15.52
N GLY A 615 -28.13 -16.59 14.76
CA GLY A 615 -26.70 -16.33 14.80
C GLY A 615 -25.86 -16.93 13.66
N LYS A 616 -26.48 -17.42 12.57
CA LYS A 616 -25.76 -18.02 11.43
C LYS A 616 -24.74 -17.05 10.79
N THR A 617 -25.17 -15.86 10.44
CA THR A 617 -24.31 -14.80 9.87
C THR A 617 -23.30 -14.29 10.89
N GLU A 618 -23.70 -14.14 12.16
CA GLU A 618 -22.82 -13.71 13.25
C GLU A 618 -21.67 -14.70 13.48
N THR A 619 -21.89 -15.99 13.22
CA THR A 619 -20.83 -17.01 13.28
C THR A 619 -19.73 -16.74 12.25
N ALA A 620 -20.08 -16.35 11.02
CA ALA A 620 -19.12 -16.01 10.00
C ALA A 620 -18.28 -14.77 10.38
N LEU A 621 -18.94 -13.73 10.92
CA LEU A 621 -18.28 -12.52 11.42
C LEU A 621 -17.34 -12.82 12.59
N ALA A 622 -17.80 -13.60 13.55
CA ALA A 622 -17.02 -14.01 14.71
C ALA A 622 -15.78 -14.85 14.31
N LEU A 623 -15.92 -15.76 13.34
CA LEU A 623 -14.81 -16.55 12.80
C LEU A 623 -13.77 -15.70 12.10
N ALA A 624 -14.19 -14.76 11.28
CA ALA A 624 -13.28 -13.86 10.58
C ALA A 624 -12.54 -12.96 11.57
N GLU A 625 -13.22 -12.47 12.59
CA GLU A 625 -12.59 -11.70 13.65
C GLU A 625 -11.55 -12.52 14.42
N ALA A 626 -11.90 -13.75 14.82
CA ALA A 626 -11.04 -14.61 15.64
C ALA A 626 -9.82 -15.14 14.88
N LEU A 627 -9.98 -15.52 13.59
CA LEU A 627 -8.95 -16.22 12.82
C LEU A 627 -8.20 -15.34 11.83
N TYR A 628 -8.86 -14.31 11.28
CA TYR A 628 -8.33 -13.48 10.19
C TYR A 628 -8.19 -12.00 10.55
N GLY A 629 -8.37 -11.65 11.83
CA GLY A 629 -8.04 -10.34 12.36
C GLY A 629 -9.12 -9.25 12.20
N GLY A 630 -10.28 -9.55 11.60
CA GLY A 630 -11.37 -8.59 11.51
C GLY A 630 -12.56 -9.04 10.67
N GLU A 631 -13.70 -8.42 10.89
CA GLU A 631 -14.96 -8.67 10.16
C GLU A 631 -14.86 -8.31 8.67
N GLN A 632 -13.95 -7.41 8.29
CA GLN A 632 -13.68 -7.05 6.90
C GLN A 632 -13.16 -8.24 6.06
N ASN A 633 -12.70 -9.31 6.70
CA ASN A 633 -12.26 -10.53 6.05
C ASN A 633 -13.41 -11.54 5.84
N VAL A 634 -14.65 -11.13 5.96
CA VAL A 634 -15.83 -11.87 5.48
C VAL A 634 -16.14 -11.44 4.05
N ILE A 635 -16.29 -12.40 3.16
CA ILE A 635 -16.82 -12.23 1.81
C ILE A 635 -18.25 -12.72 1.83
N THR A 636 -19.20 -11.78 1.88
CA THR A 636 -20.63 -12.13 1.90
C THR A 636 -21.20 -12.08 0.50
N ILE A 637 -21.82 -13.17 0.08
CA ILE A 637 -22.52 -13.28 -1.19
C ILE A 637 -23.94 -13.75 -0.90
N ASN A 638 -24.92 -12.92 -1.25
CA ASN A 638 -26.32 -13.25 -1.12
C ASN A 638 -26.76 -14.08 -2.32
N MET A 639 -27.07 -15.35 -2.09
CA MET A 639 -27.46 -16.29 -3.15
C MET A 639 -28.82 -15.97 -3.78
N SER A 640 -29.63 -15.13 -3.16
CA SER A 640 -30.88 -14.64 -3.77
C SER A 640 -30.64 -13.77 -5.02
N GLU A 641 -29.45 -13.25 -5.23
CA GLU A 641 -29.08 -12.51 -6.44
C GLU A 641 -28.73 -13.44 -7.62
N PHE A 642 -28.53 -14.75 -7.36
CA PHE A 642 -28.07 -15.75 -8.31
C PHE A 642 -29.14 -16.85 -8.56
N GLN A 643 -30.40 -16.46 -8.68
CA GLN A 643 -31.52 -17.37 -8.91
C GLN A 643 -31.64 -17.78 -10.39
N GLU A 644 -31.07 -17.00 -11.32
CA GLU A 644 -31.19 -17.23 -12.75
C GLU A 644 -29.85 -17.68 -13.35
N ALA A 645 -29.91 -18.58 -14.32
CA ALA A 645 -28.72 -19.17 -14.94
C ALA A 645 -27.74 -18.13 -15.52
N HIS A 646 -28.25 -17.02 -16.06
CA HIS A 646 -27.40 -15.98 -16.62
C HIS A 646 -26.58 -15.21 -15.54
N THR A 647 -27.08 -15.12 -14.31
CA THR A 647 -26.37 -14.46 -13.21
C THR A 647 -25.22 -15.29 -12.64
N VAL A 648 -25.22 -16.61 -12.87
CA VAL A 648 -24.19 -17.54 -12.40
C VAL A 648 -22.80 -17.17 -12.96
N SER A 649 -22.76 -16.69 -14.21
CA SER A 649 -21.51 -16.25 -14.85
C SER A 649 -20.88 -15.05 -14.13
N THR A 650 -21.64 -14.22 -13.43
CA THR A 650 -21.09 -13.07 -12.69
C THR A 650 -20.36 -13.49 -11.43
N LEU A 651 -20.64 -14.66 -10.85
CA LEU A 651 -19.87 -15.20 -9.71
C LEU A 651 -18.44 -15.56 -10.11
N LYS A 652 -18.30 -16.23 -11.25
CA LYS A 652 -17.03 -16.75 -11.76
C LYS A 652 -16.28 -15.74 -12.66
N GLY A 653 -17.02 -14.80 -13.27
CA GLY A 653 -16.57 -13.95 -14.37
C GLY A 653 -17.08 -14.43 -15.71
N ALA A 654 -17.38 -13.48 -16.61
CA ALA A 654 -17.89 -13.79 -17.94
C ALA A 654 -16.81 -14.42 -18.83
N PRO A 655 -17.12 -15.51 -19.56
CA PRO A 655 -16.18 -16.12 -20.48
C PRO A 655 -15.94 -15.20 -21.72
N PRO A 656 -14.89 -15.47 -22.52
CA PRO A 656 -14.56 -14.68 -23.70
C PRO A 656 -15.75 -14.57 -24.68
N GLY A 657 -16.06 -13.34 -25.07
CA GLY A 657 -17.14 -13.04 -26.01
C GLY A 657 -18.47 -12.63 -25.38
N TYR A 658 -18.61 -12.67 -24.07
CA TYR A 658 -19.78 -12.18 -23.34
C TYR A 658 -19.55 -10.80 -22.75
N VAL A 659 -20.65 -10.07 -22.50
CA VAL A 659 -20.64 -8.75 -21.84
C VAL A 659 -20.08 -8.92 -20.42
N GLY A 660 -19.12 -8.06 -20.03
CA GLY A 660 -18.40 -8.17 -18.73
C GLY A 660 -17.14 -9.04 -18.79
N TYR A 661 -16.71 -9.50 -19.95
CA TYR A 661 -15.40 -10.17 -20.09
C TYR A 661 -14.26 -9.21 -19.73
N GLY A 662 -13.38 -9.66 -18.82
CA GLY A 662 -12.29 -8.84 -18.28
C GLY A 662 -12.66 -8.09 -17.00
N GLU A 663 -13.94 -8.10 -16.60
CA GLU A 663 -14.37 -7.75 -15.25
C GLU A 663 -14.38 -9.04 -14.43
N GLY A 664 -13.53 -9.20 -13.45
CA GLY A 664 -13.45 -10.43 -12.65
C GLY A 664 -14.81 -10.80 -12.02
N GLY A 665 -15.03 -12.09 -11.72
CA GLY A 665 -16.26 -12.52 -11.04
C GLY A 665 -16.34 -12.02 -9.60
N VAL A 666 -17.54 -11.78 -9.10
CA VAL A 666 -17.77 -11.24 -7.75
C VAL A 666 -17.10 -12.11 -6.68
N LEU A 667 -17.28 -13.43 -6.75
CA LEU A 667 -16.67 -14.38 -5.83
C LEU A 667 -15.15 -14.52 -6.08
N THR A 668 -14.77 -14.76 -7.32
CA THR A 668 -13.39 -15.05 -7.69
C THR A 668 -12.47 -13.88 -7.41
N GLU A 669 -12.90 -12.67 -7.75
CA GLU A 669 -12.11 -11.47 -7.48
C GLU A 669 -12.04 -11.14 -5.98
N ALA A 670 -13.13 -11.35 -5.23
CA ALA A 670 -13.15 -11.14 -3.79
C ALA A 670 -12.20 -12.11 -3.06
N VAL A 671 -12.16 -13.39 -3.44
CA VAL A 671 -11.26 -14.39 -2.86
C VAL A 671 -9.82 -14.16 -3.31
N ARG A 672 -9.59 -13.78 -4.57
CA ARG A 672 -8.26 -13.41 -5.06
C ARG A 672 -7.66 -12.27 -4.23
N ARG A 673 -8.47 -11.26 -3.89
CA ARG A 673 -8.04 -10.14 -3.06
C ARG A 673 -7.90 -10.48 -1.57
N ARG A 674 -8.62 -11.50 -1.08
CA ARG A 674 -8.63 -11.92 0.34
C ARG A 674 -8.58 -13.45 0.43
N PRO A 675 -7.43 -14.08 0.15
CA PRO A 675 -7.30 -15.53 0.19
C PRO A 675 -7.46 -16.12 1.59
N TYR A 676 -7.19 -15.34 2.64
CA TYR A 676 -7.46 -15.67 4.04
C TYR A 676 -8.75 -14.99 4.49
N SER A 677 -9.88 -15.65 4.26
CA SER A 677 -11.21 -15.09 4.52
C SER A 677 -12.24 -16.14 4.89
N VAL A 678 -13.34 -15.68 5.45
CA VAL A 678 -14.57 -16.47 5.60
C VAL A 678 -15.48 -16.11 4.42
N VAL A 679 -15.78 -17.09 3.58
CA VAL A 679 -16.75 -16.94 2.49
C VAL A 679 -18.12 -17.33 2.99
N LEU A 680 -19.02 -16.36 3.09
CA LEU A 680 -20.39 -16.55 3.53
C LEU A 680 -21.33 -16.55 2.31
N LEU A 681 -21.93 -17.70 2.03
CA LEU A 681 -22.96 -17.87 1.00
C LEU A 681 -24.33 -17.89 1.70
N ASP A 682 -24.97 -16.74 1.71
CA ASP A 682 -26.22 -16.56 2.44
C ASP A 682 -27.43 -17.03 1.62
N GLU A 683 -28.35 -17.75 2.25
CA GLU A 683 -29.58 -18.30 1.65
C GLU A 683 -29.32 -19.19 0.41
N ILE A 684 -28.44 -20.20 0.55
CA ILE A 684 -27.98 -21.05 -0.55
C ILE A 684 -29.13 -21.81 -1.24
N GLU A 685 -30.24 -22.08 -0.56
CA GLU A 685 -31.43 -22.70 -1.12
C GLU A 685 -32.10 -21.88 -2.23
N LYS A 686 -31.80 -20.58 -2.31
CA LYS A 686 -32.34 -19.68 -3.35
C LYS A 686 -31.53 -19.66 -4.62
N ALA A 687 -30.30 -20.21 -4.58
CA ALA A 687 -29.39 -20.21 -5.71
C ALA A 687 -29.86 -21.15 -6.84
N HIS A 688 -29.53 -20.77 -8.08
CA HIS A 688 -29.72 -21.65 -9.23
C HIS A 688 -28.89 -22.94 -9.06
N PRO A 689 -29.37 -24.12 -9.53
CA PRO A 689 -28.61 -25.38 -9.44
C PRO A 689 -27.18 -25.35 -9.99
N ASP A 690 -26.95 -24.57 -11.04
CA ASP A 690 -25.61 -24.41 -11.64
C ASP A 690 -24.59 -23.79 -10.66
N VAL A 691 -25.05 -22.99 -9.69
CA VAL A 691 -24.21 -22.45 -8.61
C VAL A 691 -23.63 -23.59 -7.76
N HIS A 692 -24.46 -24.61 -7.47
CA HIS A 692 -24.00 -25.76 -6.69
C HIS A 692 -22.87 -26.52 -7.40
N GLU A 693 -22.90 -26.62 -8.73
CA GLU A 693 -21.86 -27.30 -9.53
C GLU A 693 -20.53 -26.57 -9.48
N ILE A 694 -20.54 -25.22 -9.49
CA ILE A 694 -19.32 -24.43 -9.34
C ILE A 694 -18.60 -24.79 -8.04
N PHE A 695 -19.33 -24.93 -6.95
CA PHE A 695 -18.76 -25.22 -5.63
C PHE A 695 -18.25 -26.65 -5.47
N PHE A 696 -18.68 -27.62 -6.29
CA PHE A 696 -18.10 -28.98 -6.21
C PHE A 696 -16.60 -28.97 -6.43
N GLN A 697 -16.12 -28.21 -7.41
CA GLN A 697 -14.69 -28.10 -7.68
C GLN A 697 -13.96 -27.42 -6.51
N VAL A 698 -14.51 -26.37 -5.95
CA VAL A 698 -13.94 -25.66 -4.81
C VAL A 698 -13.83 -26.54 -3.58
N PHE A 699 -14.89 -27.33 -3.27
CA PHE A 699 -14.92 -28.16 -2.07
C PHE A 699 -13.99 -29.39 -2.17
N ASP A 700 -13.78 -29.90 -3.38
CA ASP A 700 -12.92 -31.08 -3.59
C ASP A 700 -11.46 -30.72 -3.83
N LYS A 701 -11.20 -29.65 -4.60
CA LYS A 701 -9.87 -29.29 -5.07
C LYS A 701 -9.32 -28.02 -4.42
N GLY A 702 -10.14 -27.26 -3.72
CA GLY A 702 -9.77 -26.00 -3.09
C GLY A 702 -9.44 -24.86 -4.06
N TRP A 703 -9.87 -24.95 -5.32
CA TRP A 703 -9.67 -23.91 -6.31
C TRP A 703 -10.74 -23.94 -7.40
N MET A 704 -10.86 -22.85 -8.11
CA MET A 704 -11.66 -22.74 -9.32
C MET A 704 -10.98 -21.80 -10.33
N GLU A 705 -11.33 -21.96 -11.61
CA GLU A 705 -10.91 -21.01 -12.65
C GLU A 705 -11.94 -19.89 -12.77
N ASP A 706 -11.46 -18.66 -12.92
CA ASP A 706 -12.32 -17.52 -13.25
C ASP A 706 -12.71 -17.51 -14.74
N GLY A 707 -13.46 -16.49 -15.19
CA GLY A 707 -13.85 -16.31 -16.58
C GLY A 707 -12.70 -16.11 -17.57
N GLU A 708 -11.50 -15.76 -17.08
CA GLU A 708 -10.28 -15.59 -17.87
C GLU A 708 -9.36 -16.84 -17.84
N GLY A 709 -9.75 -17.89 -17.12
CA GLY A 709 -8.94 -19.10 -16.94
C GLY A 709 -7.81 -18.93 -15.91
N ARG A 710 -7.92 -17.95 -15.01
CA ARG A 710 -7.00 -17.83 -13.87
C ARG A 710 -7.40 -18.80 -12.78
N HIS A 711 -6.42 -19.39 -12.16
CA HIS A 711 -6.59 -20.29 -11.02
C HIS A 711 -6.78 -19.48 -9.73
N ILE A 712 -7.95 -19.57 -9.11
CA ILE A 712 -8.29 -18.87 -7.85
C ILE A 712 -8.25 -19.88 -6.70
N ASP A 713 -7.43 -19.59 -5.69
CA ASP A 713 -7.15 -20.47 -4.56
C ASP A 713 -8.12 -20.23 -3.40
N PHE A 714 -8.80 -21.27 -2.93
CA PHE A 714 -9.72 -21.27 -1.79
C PHE A 714 -9.20 -22.07 -0.59
N ARG A 715 -7.99 -22.62 -0.64
CA ARG A 715 -7.45 -23.53 0.40
C ARG A 715 -7.36 -22.88 1.78
N ASN A 716 -7.14 -21.57 1.83
CA ASN A 716 -7.05 -20.81 3.07
C ASN A 716 -8.38 -20.18 3.51
N THR A 717 -9.47 -20.48 2.82
CA THR A 717 -10.80 -19.96 3.16
C THR A 717 -11.56 -20.93 4.06
N ILE A 718 -12.47 -20.38 4.88
CA ILE A 718 -13.54 -21.12 5.54
C ILE A 718 -14.81 -20.76 4.81
N ILE A 719 -15.54 -21.78 4.31
CA ILE A 719 -16.76 -21.55 3.54
C ILE A 719 -17.95 -21.89 4.42
N ILE A 720 -18.85 -20.91 4.59
CA ILE A 720 -20.07 -21.05 5.37
C ILE A 720 -21.26 -20.82 4.44
N LEU A 721 -22.10 -21.81 4.34
CA LEU A 721 -23.40 -21.73 3.68
C LEU A 721 -24.47 -21.58 4.75
N THR A 722 -25.39 -20.65 4.58
CA THR A 722 -26.57 -20.56 5.45
C THR A 722 -27.80 -21.06 4.71
N SER A 723 -28.67 -21.75 5.42
CA SER A 723 -29.92 -22.22 4.88
C SER A 723 -31.05 -22.17 5.92
N ASN A 724 -32.23 -21.87 5.44
CA ASN A 724 -33.48 -21.95 6.23
C ASN A 724 -34.25 -23.24 5.96
N VAL A 725 -33.72 -24.16 5.15
CA VAL A 725 -34.33 -25.48 4.88
C VAL A 725 -34.40 -26.29 6.16
N GLY A 726 -35.53 -26.89 6.41
CA GLY A 726 -35.82 -27.69 7.62
C GLY A 726 -36.12 -26.86 8.87
N THR A 727 -36.36 -25.54 8.77
CA THR A 727 -36.73 -24.70 9.90
C THR A 727 -37.98 -25.19 10.63
N GLU A 728 -39.04 -25.57 9.90
CA GLU A 728 -40.27 -26.10 10.47
C GLU A 728 -40.01 -27.40 11.26
N LEU A 729 -39.19 -28.29 10.72
CA LEU A 729 -38.80 -29.53 11.40
C LEU A 729 -38.01 -29.25 12.69
N ILE A 730 -37.02 -28.34 12.60
CA ILE A 730 -36.25 -27.95 13.78
C ILE A 730 -37.13 -27.34 14.84
N SER A 731 -37.99 -26.41 14.48
CA SER A 731 -38.95 -25.76 15.42
C SER A 731 -39.91 -26.78 16.04
N ALA A 732 -40.41 -27.74 15.27
CA ALA A 732 -41.27 -28.77 15.80
C ALA A 732 -40.55 -29.73 16.76
N MET A 733 -39.32 -30.14 16.43
CA MET A 733 -38.52 -31.03 17.30
C MET A 733 -38.01 -30.34 18.56
N CYS A 734 -37.86 -29.04 18.55
CA CYS A 734 -37.38 -28.21 19.67
C CYS A 734 -38.53 -27.48 20.40
N ALA A 735 -39.79 -27.80 20.12
CA ALA A 735 -40.94 -27.13 20.72
C ALA A 735 -41.03 -27.32 22.25
N ASP A 736 -40.60 -28.47 22.76
CA ASP A 736 -40.52 -28.76 24.18
C ASP A 736 -39.07 -28.57 24.70
N PRO A 737 -38.84 -27.60 25.58
CA PRO A 737 -37.52 -27.35 26.15
C PRO A 737 -36.93 -28.53 26.94
N ASP A 738 -37.77 -29.39 27.51
CA ASP A 738 -37.35 -30.55 28.32
C ASP A 738 -36.98 -31.78 27.44
N LEU A 739 -37.36 -31.76 26.18
CA LEU A 739 -37.16 -32.86 25.19
C LEU A 739 -36.26 -32.41 24.02
N MET A 740 -35.35 -31.50 24.23
CA MET A 740 -34.43 -30.99 23.17
C MET A 740 -33.65 -32.16 22.55
N PRO A 741 -33.74 -32.35 21.24
CA PRO A 741 -32.95 -33.41 20.57
C PRO A 741 -31.46 -33.15 20.62
N GLU A 742 -30.69 -34.25 20.69
CA GLU A 742 -29.24 -34.15 20.55
C GLU A 742 -28.84 -33.64 19.13
N PRO A 743 -27.72 -32.91 18.97
CA PRO A 743 -27.30 -32.35 17.67
C PRO A 743 -27.23 -33.36 16.54
N GLU A 744 -26.81 -34.60 16.85
CA GLU A 744 -26.70 -35.69 15.89
C GLU A 744 -28.06 -36.16 15.39
N ALA A 745 -29.06 -36.27 16.29
CA ALA A 745 -30.42 -36.63 15.94
C ALA A 745 -31.08 -35.56 15.07
N LEU A 746 -30.82 -34.28 15.39
CA LEU A 746 -31.32 -33.15 14.62
C LEU A 746 -30.69 -33.09 13.24
N SER A 747 -29.38 -33.31 13.14
CA SER A 747 -28.66 -33.40 11.87
C SER A 747 -29.14 -34.56 10.99
N GLY A 748 -29.43 -35.71 11.62
CA GLY A 748 -30.03 -36.88 10.94
C GLY A 748 -31.42 -36.61 10.38
N ALA A 749 -32.27 -35.92 11.14
CA ALA A 749 -33.60 -35.53 10.74
C ALA A 749 -33.59 -34.52 9.56
N LEU A 750 -32.64 -33.61 9.53
CA LEU A 750 -32.48 -32.60 8.48
C LEU A 750 -32.08 -33.20 7.13
N ARG A 751 -31.54 -34.41 7.12
CA ARG A 751 -31.04 -35.04 5.87
C ARG A 751 -32.10 -35.12 4.80
N GLN A 752 -33.32 -35.52 5.13
CA GLN A 752 -34.42 -35.68 4.16
C GLN A 752 -34.86 -34.30 3.57
N PRO A 753 -35.17 -33.27 4.36
CA PRO A 753 -35.48 -31.95 3.80
C PRO A 753 -34.35 -31.38 2.94
N LEU A 754 -33.08 -31.57 3.33
CA LEU A 754 -31.93 -31.07 2.57
C LEU A 754 -31.77 -31.80 1.23
N LEU A 755 -31.99 -33.09 1.15
CA LEU A 755 -31.96 -33.86 -0.08
C LEU A 755 -33.07 -33.49 -1.09
N GLN A 756 -34.15 -32.85 -0.65
CA GLN A 756 -35.18 -32.32 -1.55
C GLN A 756 -34.74 -31.05 -2.28
N VAL A 757 -33.83 -30.30 -1.70
CA VAL A 757 -33.37 -29.00 -2.22
C VAL A 757 -31.99 -29.08 -2.82
N PHE A 758 -31.08 -29.85 -2.20
CA PHE A 758 -29.68 -29.93 -2.60
C PHE A 758 -29.32 -31.30 -3.16
N PRO A 759 -28.43 -31.33 -4.17
CA PRO A 759 -27.96 -32.61 -4.69
C PRO A 759 -27.14 -33.39 -3.64
N PRO A 760 -27.23 -34.71 -3.57
CA PRO A 760 -26.44 -35.53 -2.64
C PRO A 760 -24.94 -35.30 -2.72
N ALA A 761 -24.47 -34.97 -3.91
CA ALA A 761 -23.07 -34.68 -4.18
C ALA A 761 -22.58 -33.42 -3.40
N LEU A 762 -23.40 -32.41 -3.24
CA LEU A 762 -23.07 -31.22 -2.42
C LEU A 762 -23.00 -31.57 -0.94
N LEU A 763 -24.06 -32.22 -0.44
CA LEU A 763 -24.20 -32.57 0.98
C LEU A 763 -23.10 -33.51 1.48
N GLY A 764 -22.55 -34.37 0.61
CA GLY A 764 -21.43 -35.24 0.95
C GLY A 764 -20.08 -34.54 1.12
N ARG A 765 -19.97 -33.27 0.75
CA ARG A 765 -18.72 -32.49 0.75
C ARG A 765 -18.66 -31.41 1.82
N LEU A 766 -19.72 -31.25 2.60
CA LEU A 766 -19.84 -30.23 3.62
C LEU A 766 -20.30 -30.83 4.94
N LEU A 767 -20.08 -30.08 6.03
CA LEU A 767 -20.55 -30.46 7.34
C LEU A 767 -21.84 -29.69 7.64
N VAL A 768 -22.97 -30.44 7.81
CA VAL A 768 -24.23 -29.84 8.20
C VAL A 768 -24.23 -29.59 9.71
N VAL A 769 -24.48 -28.33 10.10
CA VAL A 769 -24.52 -27.89 11.48
C VAL A 769 -25.93 -27.34 11.76
N PRO A 770 -26.77 -28.07 12.54
CA PRO A 770 -28.08 -27.59 12.92
C PRO A 770 -27.96 -26.50 13.98
N TYR A 771 -28.72 -25.41 13.83
CA TYR A 771 -28.84 -24.33 14.79
C TYR A 771 -30.17 -24.39 15.50
N TYR A 772 -30.12 -24.38 16.82
CA TYR A 772 -31.31 -24.41 17.66
C TYR A 772 -32.07 -23.07 17.66
N PRO A 773 -33.42 -23.09 17.83
CA PRO A 773 -34.16 -21.89 18.13
C PRO A 773 -33.66 -21.23 19.43
N LEU A 774 -33.79 -19.92 19.53
CA LEU A 774 -33.33 -19.18 20.70
C LEU A 774 -34.38 -19.30 21.82
N SER A 775 -33.95 -19.69 23.01
CA SER A 775 -34.76 -19.61 24.23
C SER A 775 -34.77 -18.19 24.80
N ASP A 776 -35.71 -17.88 25.68
CA ASP A 776 -35.81 -16.58 26.35
C ASP A 776 -34.52 -16.23 27.14
N ALA A 777 -33.90 -17.22 27.76
CA ALA A 777 -32.61 -17.06 28.44
C ALA A 777 -31.48 -16.67 27.47
N MET A 778 -31.43 -17.28 26.28
CA MET A 778 -30.47 -16.96 25.23
C MET A 778 -30.71 -15.57 24.63
N LEU A 779 -31.99 -15.23 24.38
CA LEU A 779 -32.38 -13.88 23.94
C LEU A 779 -31.95 -12.82 24.97
N GLY A 780 -32.15 -13.10 26.28
CA GLY A 780 -31.69 -12.22 27.35
C GLY A 780 -30.19 -11.99 27.34
N GLN A 781 -29.39 -13.02 27.04
CA GLN A 781 -27.95 -12.87 26.89
C GLN A 781 -27.58 -12.03 25.64
N ILE A 782 -28.28 -12.22 24.53
CA ILE A 782 -28.08 -11.43 23.29
C ILE A 782 -28.40 -9.95 23.55
N VAL A 783 -29.54 -9.68 24.24
CA VAL A 783 -29.91 -8.30 24.62
C VAL A 783 -28.82 -7.66 25.47
N ARG A 784 -28.29 -8.35 26.48
CA ARG A 784 -27.19 -7.84 27.31
C ARG A 784 -25.95 -7.58 26.51
N LEU A 785 -25.58 -8.43 25.55
CA LEU A 785 -24.42 -8.18 24.65
C LEU A 785 -24.61 -6.92 23.78
N GLN A 786 -25.80 -6.72 23.20
CA GLN A 786 -26.10 -5.52 22.42
C GLN A 786 -26.08 -4.25 23.28
N LEU A 787 -26.67 -4.32 24.47
CA LEU A 787 -26.65 -3.21 25.43
C LEU A 787 -25.24 -2.89 25.91
N ALA A 788 -24.38 -3.88 26.14
CA ALA A 788 -22.98 -3.68 26.48
C ALA A 788 -22.18 -2.99 25.33
N ARG A 789 -22.52 -3.29 24.06
CA ARG A 789 -21.93 -2.55 22.92
C ARG A 789 -22.37 -1.07 22.91
N ILE A 790 -23.63 -0.79 23.24
CA ILE A 790 -24.14 0.58 23.37
C ILE A 790 -23.45 1.31 24.53
N GLN A 791 -23.33 0.66 25.70
CA GLN A 791 -22.62 1.21 26.86
C GLN A 791 -21.18 1.59 26.51
N ARG A 792 -20.44 0.71 25.80
CA ARG A 792 -19.07 0.99 25.37
C ARG A 792 -19.01 2.18 24.41
N ARG A 793 -19.92 2.26 23.43
CA ARG A 793 -19.99 3.43 22.51
C ARG A 793 -20.26 4.75 23.23
N LEU A 794 -21.12 4.74 24.25
CA LEU A 794 -21.39 5.93 25.08
C LEU A 794 -20.16 6.34 25.88
N GLN A 795 -19.45 5.36 26.45
CA GLN A 795 -18.22 5.60 27.18
C GLN A 795 -17.12 6.16 26.27
N ASP A 796 -16.92 5.52 25.11
CA ASP A 796 -15.83 5.89 24.18
C ASP A 796 -16.07 7.25 23.51
N ASN A 797 -17.32 7.57 23.13
CA ASN A 797 -17.64 8.77 22.36
C ASN A 797 -18.06 9.97 23.21
N HIS A 798 -18.66 9.73 24.37
CA HIS A 798 -19.27 10.78 25.21
C HIS A 798 -18.77 10.77 26.66
N ASN A 799 -17.94 9.79 27.02
CA ASN A 799 -17.45 9.60 28.39
C ASN A 799 -18.55 9.42 29.44
N ILE A 800 -19.70 8.83 29.04
CA ILE A 800 -20.88 8.60 29.86
C ILE A 800 -20.88 7.15 30.35
N VAL A 801 -20.98 6.97 31.67
CA VAL A 801 -21.19 5.66 32.30
C VAL A 801 -22.70 5.31 32.22
N CYS A 802 -23.05 4.18 31.59
CA CYS A 802 -24.43 3.78 31.41
C CYS A 802 -24.77 2.58 32.31
N GLU A 803 -25.78 2.73 33.14
CA GLU A 803 -26.39 1.67 33.94
C GLU A 803 -27.74 1.26 33.34
N ILE A 804 -27.95 -0.05 33.21
CA ILE A 804 -29.19 -0.59 32.59
C ILE A 804 -29.84 -1.55 33.54
N ASP A 805 -31.12 -1.29 33.85
CA ASP A 805 -31.92 -2.15 34.75
C ASP A 805 -32.34 -3.45 34.01
N ASP A 806 -32.41 -4.56 34.73
CA ASP A 806 -32.87 -5.85 34.19
C ASP A 806 -34.28 -5.81 33.59
N SER A 807 -35.15 -4.91 34.06
CA SER A 807 -36.48 -4.67 33.49
C SER A 807 -36.44 -4.33 31.97
N VAL A 808 -35.38 -3.68 31.53
CA VAL A 808 -35.18 -3.36 30.10
C VAL A 808 -34.95 -4.65 29.31
N VAL A 809 -34.07 -5.54 29.83
CA VAL A 809 -33.78 -6.83 29.22
C VAL A 809 -34.99 -7.69 29.11
N GLU A 810 -35.74 -7.85 30.19
CA GLU A 810 -36.98 -8.64 30.25
C GLU A 810 -38.02 -8.17 29.23
N GLN A 811 -38.19 -6.85 29.12
CA GLN A 811 -39.16 -6.27 28.20
C GLN A 811 -38.75 -6.44 26.74
N VAL A 812 -37.47 -6.32 26.42
CA VAL A 812 -36.97 -6.55 25.05
C VAL A 812 -37.15 -8.03 24.67
N VAL A 813 -36.83 -8.95 25.58
CA VAL A 813 -37.04 -10.40 25.36
C VAL A 813 -38.49 -10.72 25.10
N GLN A 814 -39.42 -10.20 25.94
CA GLN A 814 -40.85 -10.40 25.78
C GLN A 814 -41.37 -9.93 24.41
N ARG A 815 -40.90 -8.74 23.94
CA ARG A 815 -41.27 -8.24 22.60
C ARG A 815 -40.68 -9.07 21.46
N CYS A 816 -39.47 -9.68 21.65
CA CYS A 816 -38.86 -10.56 20.66
C CYS A 816 -39.61 -11.89 20.54
N THR A 817 -40.10 -12.43 21.65
CA THR A 817 -40.80 -13.72 21.70
C THR A 817 -42.17 -13.64 21.02
N GLU A 818 -42.88 -12.50 21.12
CA GLU A 818 -44.18 -12.27 20.46
C GLU A 818 -44.13 -12.32 18.92
N VAL A 819 -42.96 -12.10 18.29
CA VAL A 819 -42.83 -11.92 16.82
C VAL A 819 -42.14 -13.08 16.11
N GLU A 820 -41.62 -14.11 16.79
CA GLU A 820 -40.91 -15.28 16.24
C GLU A 820 -39.69 -14.94 15.36
N SER A 821 -39.14 -13.73 15.47
CA SER A 821 -38.09 -13.23 14.57
C SER A 821 -36.67 -13.34 15.15
N GLY A 822 -36.50 -13.91 16.32
CA GLY A 822 -35.20 -14.19 16.95
C GLY A 822 -34.32 -12.94 17.21
N GLY A 823 -33.02 -13.12 17.16
CA GLY A 823 -32.04 -12.09 17.53
C GLY A 823 -32.05 -10.83 16.66
N ARG A 824 -32.55 -10.87 15.42
CA ARG A 824 -32.68 -9.69 14.55
C ARG A 824 -33.65 -8.65 15.12
N MET A 825 -34.69 -9.12 15.86
CA MET A 825 -35.67 -8.25 16.49
C MET A 825 -35.08 -7.45 17.65
N VAL A 826 -34.10 -8.00 18.35
CA VAL A 826 -33.37 -7.29 19.41
C VAL A 826 -32.78 -6.00 18.91
N ASP A 827 -32.00 -6.08 17.81
CA ASP A 827 -31.37 -4.93 17.20
C ASP A 827 -32.40 -3.91 16.69
N ALA A 828 -33.45 -4.38 16.02
CA ALA A 828 -34.54 -3.52 15.54
C ALA A 828 -35.29 -2.79 16.70
N ILE A 829 -35.57 -3.47 17.81
CA ILE A 829 -36.21 -2.84 18.97
C ILE A 829 -35.30 -1.79 19.58
N LEU A 830 -34.02 -2.11 19.82
CA LEU A 830 -33.06 -1.16 20.40
C LEU A 830 -32.86 0.05 19.49
N THR A 831 -32.72 -0.17 18.17
CA THR A 831 -32.50 0.89 17.20
C THR A 831 -33.70 1.80 17.00
N ASN A 832 -34.93 1.26 17.04
CA ASN A 832 -36.14 2.04 16.76
C ASN A 832 -36.77 2.65 18.01
N THR A 833 -36.43 2.19 19.22
CA THR A 833 -37.05 2.68 20.46
C THR A 833 -36.03 3.36 21.38
N LEU A 834 -34.95 2.70 21.76
CA LEU A 834 -34.03 3.18 22.79
C LEU A 834 -33.02 4.21 22.22
N LEU A 835 -32.38 3.91 21.09
CA LEU A 835 -31.35 4.80 20.53
C LEU A 835 -31.88 6.17 20.11
N PRO A 836 -33.08 6.32 19.50
CA PRO A 836 -33.63 7.63 19.16
C PRO A 836 -33.89 8.51 20.39
N GLN A 837 -34.41 7.93 21.49
CA GLN A 837 -34.63 8.68 22.72
C GLN A 837 -33.33 9.18 23.33
N MET A 838 -32.32 8.30 23.40
CA MET A 838 -30.98 8.67 23.89
C MET A 838 -30.35 9.75 23.01
N SER A 839 -30.44 9.59 21.70
CA SER A 839 -29.86 10.55 20.74
C SER A 839 -30.50 11.92 20.84
N GLN A 840 -31.84 11.99 21.00
CA GLN A 840 -32.56 13.25 21.16
C GLN A 840 -32.09 13.99 22.41
N ILE A 841 -31.93 13.29 23.54
CA ILE A 841 -31.48 13.91 24.80
C ILE A 841 -30.04 14.38 24.66
N LEU A 842 -29.11 13.56 24.13
CA LEU A 842 -27.73 13.94 23.94
C LEU A 842 -27.55 15.15 23.00
N LEU A 843 -28.28 15.17 21.87
CA LEU A 843 -28.26 16.31 20.96
C LEU A 843 -28.84 17.59 21.58
N THR A 844 -29.86 17.44 22.42
CA THR A 844 -30.44 18.59 23.15
C THR A 844 -29.49 19.11 24.19
N ALA A 845 -28.79 18.24 24.91
CA ALA A 845 -27.77 18.60 25.88
C ALA A 845 -26.58 19.32 25.21
N ASN A 846 -26.07 18.79 24.12
CA ASN A 846 -25.01 19.43 23.33
C ASN A 846 -25.40 20.84 22.84
N ARG A 847 -26.70 21.04 22.51
CA ARG A 847 -27.19 22.36 22.13
C ARG A 847 -27.23 23.34 23.30
N ASN A 848 -27.44 22.83 24.52
CA ASN A 848 -27.54 23.63 25.74
C ASN A 848 -26.21 23.71 26.52
N ASP A 849 -25.10 23.15 25.98
CA ASP A 849 -23.81 23.01 26.67
C ASP A 849 -23.87 22.25 28.01
N GLU A 850 -24.84 21.35 28.15
CA GLU A 850 -24.98 20.48 29.30
C GLU A 850 -24.11 19.22 29.12
N GLN A 851 -23.28 18.89 30.11
CA GLN A 851 -22.47 17.66 30.12
C GLN A 851 -23.05 16.65 31.07
N PHE A 852 -23.31 15.43 30.58
CA PHE A 852 -23.73 14.31 31.36
C PHE A 852 -22.57 13.32 31.61
N THR A 853 -22.49 12.81 32.85
CA THR A 853 -21.47 11.79 33.20
C THR A 853 -22.11 10.41 33.42
N GLN A 854 -23.41 10.35 33.72
CA GLN A 854 -24.12 9.09 33.96
C GLN A 854 -25.44 9.04 33.19
N LEU A 855 -25.79 7.82 32.73
CA LEU A 855 -27.07 7.49 32.14
C LEU A 855 -27.65 6.26 32.81
N ARG A 856 -28.88 6.32 33.28
CA ARG A 856 -29.62 5.17 33.76
C ARG A 856 -30.80 4.88 32.85
N ILE A 857 -30.93 3.62 32.44
CA ILE A 857 -32.01 3.16 31.56
C ILE A 857 -32.88 2.18 32.36
N SER A 858 -34.16 2.45 32.41
CA SER A 858 -35.16 1.60 33.08
C SER A 858 -36.42 1.47 32.21
N TYR A 859 -37.25 0.48 32.50
CA TYR A 859 -38.55 0.32 31.86
C TYR A 859 -39.65 0.42 32.91
N ALA A 860 -40.61 1.35 32.77
CA ALA A 860 -41.74 1.54 33.63
C ALA A 860 -42.93 2.08 32.82
N GLN A 861 -44.15 1.73 33.26
CA GLN A 861 -45.41 2.22 32.70
C GLN A 861 -45.59 2.01 31.19
N GLY A 862 -44.93 1.00 30.60
CA GLY A 862 -45.03 0.71 29.16
C GLY A 862 -43.99 1.38 28.26
N GLU A 863 -43.11 2.23 28.84
CA GLU A 863 -42.09 3.00 28.10
C GLU A 863 -40.67 2.83 28.66
N PHE A 864 -39.67 3.03 27.80
CA PHE A 864 -38.28 3.11 28.24
C PHE A 864 -37.99 4.51 28.77
N HIS A 865 -37.39 4.60 29.94
CA HIS A 865 -36.99 5.85 30.57
C HIS A 865 -35.48 5.98 30.59
N CYS A 866 -34.96 7.03 29.96
CA CYS A 866 -33.57 7.39 29.98
C CYS A 866 -33.33 8.58 30.89
N GLN A 867 -32.66 8.37 32.03
CA GLN A 867 -32.33 9.42 32.99
C GLN A 867 -30.84 9.73 32.90
N PHE A 868 -30.54 10.94 32.44
CA PHE A 868 -29.17 11.47 32.40
C PHE A 868 -28.88 12.27 33.67
N ALA A 869 -27.70 12.09 34.25
CA ALA A 869 -27.20 12.86 35.37
C ALA A 869 -25.85 13.52 35.00
N ALA A 870 -25.65 14.74 35.52
CA ALA A 870 -24.46 15.54 35.30
C ALA A 870 -23.19 14.96 35.98
#